data_822d2be2847e384a9814fc20fa740562
#
_entry.id   822d2be2847e384a9814fc20fa740562
#
_cell.length_a   1.000
_cell.length_b   1.000
_cell.length_c   1.000
_cell.angle_alpha   90.00
_cell.angle_beta   90.00
_cell.angle_gamma   90.00
#
_symmetry.space_group_name_H-M   'P 1'
#
loop_
_entity.id
_entity.type
_entity.pdbx_description
1 polymer ?
#
loop_
_entity_poly.entity_id
_entity_poly.type
_entity_poly.pdbx_seq_one_letter_code
_entity_poly.pdbx_strand_id
1 'polypeptide(L)'
;MESMEIKQELKRTWGPFFSRFGCFTQIQEITIPHILNKENVVVISPAATGKTEAVIAPIIENLLKGELKGLKVLYITPTRALVNDLFRRLEEPITSLNLTIGRKTGDHPVIEKKHLPNVLLTTPESFDSLLSREPMIFMNLFAVVLDEIHLLDNTPRGDQLRILLNRLRKILQKINSNLQYCALSATIDDLKIGDRYFDNSKVCFLKSPREIEYILIPAKNFIKEIFKIAQVRQIKKILAFFNARSFAESFSQKFRIPPFEDRVFVHHASLPRSKREEVEKFMNQSDRAILLATSTLELGIDIGDVDAIILYRPPYNISSLLQRIGRGNRRTDKLFAIGVYANNWEKILFETFFDCARIGELYEKRYQASLSVIPQQIYSYLYQRRRIGTTLKSIYQIFQSLYPEAIIKDVFKKLLSEGIIKEMRPGIYYLTDKIENKIAYGKIHSNIAEKSFGEYDVYEISSGVLIGRIFYLLEKFILGGKCWQKVQVLEKEKKVYARCIGEGPEFSKIFEGKGAGNYNYLLSTILKNRFFPTLLPEEIPFFYDGKNTHIFHLFGSLYGFIIAESLFEEGIDATDIEGKILMLQNFQMPDDRFPIPKLTSIKKVIANNIARFEDALGSGAFFYDLPNELQIEDHILNLDIPGFLEFIGCLKLREIDARDFTGTLRLISVEKKD
;
A
#
# COMPACT_ATOMS: atom_id res chain seq x y z
N MET A 1 -9.29 32.97 -10.86
CA MET A 1 -10.31 33.53 -9.93
C MET A 1 -9.60 34.01 -8.69
N GLU A 2 -9.84 35.22 -8.24
CA GLU A 2 -9.29 35.69 -6.95
C GLU A 2 -10.02 35.03 -5.77
N SER A 3 -9.37 34.89 -4.61
CA SER A 3 -9.95 34.29 -3.41
C SER A 3 -11.35 34.82 -3.05
N MET A 4 -11.60 36.10 -3.30
CA MET A 4 -12.87 36.76 -3.03
C MET A 4 -13.98 36.29 -3.99
N GLU A 5 -13.66 36.08 -5.26
CA GLU A 5 -14.60 35.55 -6.26
C GLU A 5 -14.96 34.10 -5.95
N ILE A 6 -13.96 33.26 -5.61
CA ILE A 6 -14.19 31.86 -5.21
C ILE A 6 -15.15 31.80 -4.02
N LYS A 7 -14.96 32.66 -3.02
CA LYS A 7 -15.86 32.75 -1.85
C LYS A 7 -17.29 33.13 -2.25
N GLN A 8 -17.46 34.03 -3.21
CA GLN A 8 -18.78 34.43 -3.71
C GLN A 8 -19.51 33.30 -4.44
N GLU A 9 -18.77 32.40 -5.13
CA GLU A 9 -19.34 31.23 -5.79
C GLU A 9 -19.75 30.12 -4.81
N LEU A 10 -19.07 30.00 -3.66
CA LEU A 10 -19.35 29.00 -2.62
C LEU A 10 -20.38 29.53 -1.59
N LYS A 11 -21.48 30.07 -2.05
CA LYS A 11 -22.49 30.77 -1.22
C LYS A 11 -23.03 29.94 -0.04
N ARG A 12 -23.22 28.63 -0.26
CA ARG A 12 -23.80 27.72 0.73
C ARG A 12 -22.74 26.95 1.49
N THR A 13 -21.64 26.57 0.83
CA THR A 13 -20.62 25.69 1.38
C THR A 13 -19.46 26.40 2.06
N TRP A 14 -19.28 27.71 1.84
CA TRP A 14 -18.24 28.51 2.54
C TRP A 14 -18.35 28.38 4.06
N GLY A 15 -19.54 28.63 4.62
CA GLY A 15 -19.76 28.58 6.07
C GLY A 15 -19.33 27.23 6.68
N PRO A 16 -19.96 26.11 6.25
CA PRO A 16 -19.68 24.80 6.79
C PRO A 16 -18.24 24.30 6.62
N PHE A 17 -17.60 24.59 5.50
CA PHE A 17 -16.31 23.99 5.15
C PHE A 17 -15.08 24.87 5.46
N PHE A 18 -15.21 26.22 5.32
CA PHE A 18 -14.05 27.10 5.33
C PHE A 18 -14.07 28.18 6.40
N SER A 19 -15.23 28.53 6.98
CA SER A 19 -15.34 29.67 7.90
C SER A 19 -14.41 29.57 9.11
N ARG A 20 -14.17 28.38 9.63
CA ARG A 20 -13.26 28.10 10.75
C ARG A 20 -11.79 28.42 10.46
N PHE A 21 -11.41 28.48 9.18
CA PHE A 21 -10.04 28.76 8.73
C PHE A 21 -9.87 30.21 8.27
N GLY A 22 -10.96 30.86 7.87
CA GLY A 22 -10.99 32.27 7.44
C GLY A 22 -10.44 32.53 6.02
N CYS A 23 -9.61 31.66 5.48
CA CYS A 23 -9.01 31.80 4.14
C CYS A 23 -8.88 30.43 3.45
N PHE A 24 -8.66 30.48 2.15
CA PHE A 24 -8.31 29.29 1.35
C PHE A 24 -6.82 28.99 1.43
N THR A 25 -6.47 27.73 1.31
CA THR A 25 -5.11 27.32 1.01
C THR A 25 -4.85 27.43 -0.50
N GLN A 26 -3.58 27.51 -0.89
CA GLN A 26 -3.20 27.65 -2.30
C GLN A 26 -3.78 26.52 -3.19
N ILE A 27 -3.79 25.27 -2.72
CA ILE A 27 -4.38 24.16 -3.48
C ILE A 27 -5.90 24.30 -3.62
N GLN A 28 -6.58 24.87 -2.63
CA GLN A 28 -8.02 25.14 -2.69
C GLN A 28 -8.32 26.21 -3.74
N GLU A 29 -7.54 27.30 -3.79
CA GLU A 29 -7.69 28.35 -4.81
C GLU A 29 -7.49 27.84 -6.24
N ILE A 30 -6.52 26.93 -6.44
CA ILE A 30 -6.28 26.32 -7.75
C ILE A 30 -7.39 25.34 -8.13
N THR A 31 -7.90 24.55 -7.18
CA THR A 31 -8.78 23.41 -7.48
C THR A 31 -10.26 23.77 -7.59
N ILE A 32 -10.77 24.64 -6.69
CA ILE A 32 -12.20 24.93 -6.58
C ILE A 32 -12.82 25.43 -7.89
N PRO A 33 -12.20 26.36 -8.65
CA PRO A 33 -12.78 26.86 -9.89
C PRO A 33 -13.03 25.77 -10.94
N HIS A 34 -12.10 24.82 -11.08
CA HIS A 34 -12.24 23.71 -12.03
C HIS A 34 -13.42 22.80 -11.67
N ILE A 35 -13.61 22.54 -10.37
CA ILE A 35 -14.71 21.67 -9.90
C ILE A 35 -16.07 22.37 -10.04
N LEU A 36 -16.14 23.67 -9.78
CA LEU A 36 -17.34 24.47 -10.01
C LEU A 36 -17.76 24.46 -11.50
N ASN A 37 -16.79 24.43 -12.40
CA ASN A 37 -16.99 24.28 -13.84
C ASN A 37 -17.31 22.83 -14.28
N LYS A 38 -17.46 21.90 -13.34
CA LYS A 38 -17.75 20.47 -13.58
C LYS A 38 -16.66 19.73 -14.39
N GLU A 39 -15.42 20.22 -14.36
CA GLU A 39 -14.28 19.55 -14.97
C GLU A 39 -13.86 18.32 -14.12
N ASN A 40 -13.32 17.30 -14.76
CA ASN A 40 -12.66 16.21 -14.06
C ASN A 40 -11.31 16.68 -13.55
N VAL A 41 -11.00 16.42 -12.28
CA VAL A 41 -9.82 17.02 -11.63
C VAL A 41 -8.97 15.96 -10.91
N VAL A 42 -7.66 16.08 -11.04
CA VAL A 42 -6.68 15.38 -10.20
C VAL A 42 -5.98 16.39 -9.32
N VAL A 43 -6.10 16.25 -8.00
CA VAL A 43 -5.49 17.14 -7.02
C VAL A 43 -4.29 16.47 -6.39
N ILE A 44 -3.11 16.99 -6.65
CA ILE A 44 -1.84 16.46 -6.16
C ILE A 44 -1.21 17.50 -5.25
N SER A 45 -1.17 17.20 -3.94
CA SER A 45 -0.49 18.07 -2.97
C SER A 45 -0.22 17.29 -1.67
N PRO A 46 0.74 17.74 -0.83
CA PRO A 46 1.05 17.09 0.43
C PRO A 46 -0.16 16.89 1.34
N ALA A 47 -0.02 16.02 2.35
CA ALA A 47 -1.05 15.82 3.36
C ALA A 47 -1.33 17.14 4.13
N ALA A 48 -2.55 17.27 4.67
CA ALA A 48 -3.01 18.43 5.45
C ALA A 48 -3.06 19.79 4.72
N THR A 49 -3.04 19.80 3.39
CA THR A 49 -3.20 21.05 2.58
C THR A 49 -4.66 21.43 2.30
N GLY A 50 -5.64 20.66 2.78
CA GLY A 50 -7.07 20.92 2.56
C GLY A 50 -7.64 20.38 1.25
N LYS A 51 -7.03 19.32 0.69
CA LYS A 51 -7.51 18.65 -0.55
C LYS A 51 -8.96 18.20 -0.48
N THR A 52 -9.36 17.60 0.65
CA THR A 52 -10.71 17.06 0.84
C THR A 52 -11.76 18.16 0.69
N GLU A 53 -11.57 19.28 1.39
CA GLU A 53 -12.44 20.44 1.35
C GLU A 53 -12.42 21.11 -0.03
N ALA A 54 -11.23 21.16 -0.68
CA ALA A 54 -11.06 21.69 -2.04
C ALA A 54 -11.93 20.97 -3.08
N VAL A 55 -12.25 19.69 -2.84
CA VAL A 55 -13.04 18.84 -3.76
C VAL A 55 -14.48 18.75 -3.32
N ILE A 56 -14.75 18.41 -2.06
CA ILE A 56 -16.12 18.08 -1.64
C ILE A 56 -17.03 19.32 -1.55
N ALA A 57 -16.51 20.46 -1.10
CA ALA A 57 -17.31 21.69 -0.97
C ALA A 57 -17.86 22.20 -2.31
N PRO A 58 -17.06 22.38 -3.39
CA PRO A 58 -17.60 22.82 -4.68
C PRO A 58 -18.49 21.77 -5.37
N ILE A 59 -18.24 20.46 -5.16
CA ILE A 59 -19.17 19.40 -5.62
C ILE A 59 -20.53 19.60 -4.96
N ILE A 60 -20.56 19.79 -3.63
CA ILE A 60 -21.82 20.02 -2.89
C ILE A 60 -22.48 21.34 -3.31
N GLU A 61 -21.71 22.42 -3.51
CA GLU A 61 -22.26 23.69 -4.00
C GLU A 61 -23.01 23.50 -5.33
N ASN A 62 -22.41 22.76 -6.26
CA ASN A 62 -23.06 22.46 -7.55
C ASN A 62 -24.25 21.51 -7.37
N LEU A 63 -24.18 20.53 -6.46
CA LEU A 63 -25.24 19.60 -6.17
C LEU A 63 -26.49 20.32 -5.62
N LEU A 64 -26.29 21.31 -4.74
CA LEU A 64 -27.38 22.10 -4.15
C LEU A 64 -28.16 22.96 -5.15
N LYS A 65 -27.66 23.10 -6.40
CA LYS A 65 -28.39 23.77 -7.50
C LYS A 65 -29.40 22.86 -8.17
N GLY A 66 -29.40 21.54 -7.89
CA GLY A 66 -30.22 20.53 -8.55
C GLY A 66 -31.06 19.67 -7.62
N GLU A 67 -31.54 18.53 -8.13
CA GLU A 67 -32.34 17.56 -7.37
C GLU A 67 -31.45 16.74 -6.41
N LEU A 68 -31.87 16.63 -5.14
CA LEU A 68 -31.10 15.98 -4.07
C LEU A 68 -31.53 14.54 -3.78
N LYS A 69 -32.45 13.97 -4.55
CA LYS A 69 -32.99 12.62 -4.29
C LYS A 69 -31.95 11.52 -4.57
N GLY A 70 -31.75 10.61 -3.61
CA GLY A 70 -30.93 9.42 -3.73
C GLY A 70 -29.42 9.70 -3.57
N LEU A 71 -28.59 8.72 -3.94
CA LEU A 71 -27.14 8.81 -3.87
C LEU A 71 -26.59 9.74 -4.97
N LYS A 72 -25.87 10.77 -4.58
CA LYS A 72 -25.32 11.80 -5.47
C LYS A 72 -23.80 11.77 -5.57
N VAL A 73 -23.12 11.54 -4.46
CA VAL A 73 -21.65 11.53 -4.41
C VAL A 73 -21.17 10.19 -3.86
N LEU A 74 -20.35 9.51 -4.66
CA LEU A 74 -19.64 8.30 -4.26
C LEU A 74 -18.19 8.66 -3.95
N TYR A 75 -17.79 8.57 -2.69
CA TYR A 75 -16.47 8.91 -2.22
C TYR A 75 -15.72 7.61 -1.82
N ILE A 76 -14.69 7.25 -2.56
CA ILE A 76 -13.95 5.99 -2.43
C ILE A 76 -12.58 6.27 -1.81
N THR A 77 -12.26 5.56 -0.73
CA THR A 77 -10.96 5.64 -0.06
C THR A 77 -10.32 4.26 0.06
N PRO A 78 -8.97 4.18 0.17
CA PRO A 78 -8.29 2.88 0.22
C PRO A 78 -8.63 2.05 1.46
N THR A 79 -9.00 2.63 2.59
CA THR A 79 -9.14 1.89 3.84
C THR A 79 -10.38 2.26 4.64
N ARG A 80 -10.84 1.29 5.45
CA ARG A 80 -11.96 1.48 6.40
C ARG A 80 -11.69 2.58 7.42
N ALA A 81 -10.43 2.72 7.84
CA ALA A 81 -10.00 3.73 8.79
C ALA A 81 -10.18 5.14 8.21
N LEU A 82 -9.77 5.36 6.95
CA LEU A 82 -9.99 6.62 6.24
C LEU A 82 -11.47 6.92 6.04
N VAL A 83 -12.30 5.91 5.72
CA VAL A 83 -13.76 6.09 5.65
C VAL A 83 -14.31 6.62 6.97
N ASN A 84 -13.89 6.04 8.09
CA ASN A 84 -14.36 6.45 9.41
C ASN A 84 -13.88 7.85 9.82
N ASP A 85 -12.64 8.19 9.48
CA ASP A 85 -12.08 9.52 9.75
C ASP A 85 -12.78 10.60 8.93
N LEU A 86 -12.93 10.38 7.63
CA LEU A 86 -13.65 11.28 6.74
C LEU A 86 -15.11 11.44 7.16
N PHE A 87 -15.78 10.36 7.58
CA PHE A 87 -17.15 10.45 8.07
C PHE A 87 -17.27 11.42 9.24
N ARG A 88 -16.41 11.28 10.26
CA ARG A 88 -16.41 12.19 11.43
C ARG A 88 -16.15 13.64 11.05
N ARG A 89 -15.26 13.89 10.07
CA ARG A 89 -14.89 15.23 9.62
C ARG A 89 -15.95 15.89 8.74
N LEU A 90 -16.66 15.12 7.93
CA LEU A 90 -17.61 15.64 6.95
C LEU A 90 -19.06 15.61 7.43
N GLU A 91 -19.37 14.89 8.51
CA GLU A 91 -20.76 14.71 9.00
C GLU A 91 -21.40 16.06 9.34
N GLU A 92 -20.77 16.86 10.19
CA GLU A 92 -21.30 18.17 10.60
C GLU A 92 -21.41 19.15 9.41
N PRO A 93 -20.37 19.38 8.58
CA PRO A 93 -20.49 20.26 7.42
C PRO A 93 -21.59 19.86 6.43
N ILE A 94 -21.76 18.56 6.18
CA ILE A 94 -22.76 18.06 5.20
C ILE A 94 -24.17 18.14 5.76
N THR A 95 -24.35 17.74 7.01
CA THR A 95 -25.70 17.74 7.65
C THR A 95 -26.23 19.16 7.88
N SER A 96 -25.33 20.13 8.14
CA SER A 96 -25.72 21.55 8.25
C SER A 96 -26.30 22.11 6.94
N LEU A 97 -26.08 21.46 5.81
CA LEU A 97 -26.63 21.81 4.50
C LEU A 97 -27.91 20.99 4.15
N ASN A 98 -28.53 20.33 5.14
CA ASN A 98 -29.67 19.43 4.96
C ASN A 98 -29.40 18.26 3.98
N LEU A 99 -28.15 17.83 3.87
CA LEU A 99 -27.74 16.63 3.13
C LEU A 99 -27.43 15.50 4.09
N THR A 100 -27.58 14.26 3.60
CA THR A 100 -27.28 13.07 4.38
C THR A 100 -25.96 12.45 3.93
N ILE A 101 -25.14 12.04 4.90
CA ILE A 101 -23.89 11.32 4.66
C ILE A 101 -23.97 9.94 5.28
N GLY A 102 -23.42 8.95 4.59
CA GLY A 102 -23.37 7.57 5.06
C GLY A 102 -22.03 6.92 4.76
N ARG A 103 -21.78 5.80 5.38
CA ARG A 103 -20.58 4.99 5.13
C ARG A 103 -20.93 3.52 4.94
N LYS A 104 -20.23 2.87 4.01
CA LYS A 104 -20.33 1.44 3.75
C LYS A 104 -18.94 0.82 3.73
N THR A 105 -18.68 -0.06 4.68
CA THR A 105 -17.44 -0.82 4.81
C THR A 105 -17.75 -2.22 5.32
N GLY A 106 -16.76 -3.11 5.43
CA GLY A 106 -16.97 -4.40 6.09
C GLY A 106 -17.45 -4.28 7.54
N ASP A 107 -17.11 -3.18 8.21
CA ASP A 107 -17.53 -2.90 9.60
C ASP A 107 -18.91 -2.25 9.69
N HIS A 108 -19.38 -1.66 8.60
CA HIS A 108 -20.72 -1.06 8.45
C HIS A 108 -21.38 -1.66 7.20
N PRO A 109 -21.85 -2.92 7.26
CA PRO A 109 -22.22 -3.68 6.06
C PRO A 109 -23.60 -3.32 5.48
N VAL A 110 -24.42 -2.58 6.20
CA VAL A 110 -25.81 -2.30 5.81
C VAL A 110 -25.97 -0.85 5.34
N ILE A 111 -26.69 -0.66 4.22
CA ILE A 111 -27.21 0.62 3.78
C ILE A 111 -28.74 0.47 3.71
N GLU A 112 -29.45 1.40 4.31
CA GLU A 112 -30.90 1.45 4.21
C GLU A 112 -31.34 1.87 2.80
N LYS A 113 -31.91 0.94 2.05
CA LYS A 113 -32.35 1.18 0.66
C LYS A 113 -33.43 2.26 0.52
N LYS A 114 -34.26 2.43 1.54
CA LYS A 114 -35.34 3.43 1.56
C LYS A 114 -34.82 4.85 1.80
N HIS A 115 -33.66 4.97 2.47
CA HIS A 115 -33.04 6.23 2.86
C HIS A 115 -31.56 6.25 2.44
N LEU A 116 -31.33 6.28 1.11
CA LEU A 116 -29.97 6.37 0.58
C LEU A 116 -29.34 7.71 0.96
N PRO A 117 -28.10 7.73 1.49
CA PRO A 117 -27.42 8.97 1.76
C PRO A 117 -27.09 9.72 0.46
N ASN A 118 -27.07 11.05 0.52
CA ASN A 118 -26.63 11.88 -0.62
C ASN A 118 -25.16 11.70 -0.90
N VAL A 119 -24.34 11.56 0.15
CA VAL A 119 -22.90 11.31 0.08
C VAL A 119 -22.57 9.97 0.73
N LEU A 120 -21.97 9.05 0.00
CA LEU A 120 -21.58 7.74 0.48
C LEU A 120 -20.06 7.59 0.48
N LEU A 121 -19.49 7.35 1.66
CA LEU A 121 -18.08 7.02 1.85
C LEU A 121 -17.89 5.50 1.83
N THR A 122 -16.93 4.99 1.06
CA THR A 122 -16.75 3.53 0.90
C THR A 122 -15.32 3.15 0.53
N THR A 123 -15.03 1.84 0.51
CA THR A 123 -13.80 1.24 -0.04
C THR A 123 -14.05 0.55 -1.38
N PRO A 124 -13.01 0.26 -2.19
CA PRO A 124 -13.19 -0.46 -3.46
C PRO A 124 -13.96 -1.77 -3.32
N GLU A 125 -13.68 -2.56 -2.28
CA GLU A 125 -14.33 -3.86 -2.03
C GLU A 125 -15.81 -3.68 -1.69
N SER A 126 -16.13 -2.67 -0.89
CA SER A 126 -17.51 -2.37 -0.54
C SER A 126 -18.28 -1.76 -1.70
N PHE A 127 -17.62 -0.98 -2.55
CA PHE A 127 -18.19 -0.49 -3.80
C PHE A 127 -18.48 -1.66 -4.76
N ASP A 128 -17.57 -2.63 -4.91
CA ASP A 128 -17.81 -3.84 -5.71
C ASP A 128 -19.02 -4.61 -5.19
N SER A 129 -19.13 -4.81 -3.88
CA SER A 129 -20.28 -5.47 -3.26
C SER A 129 -21.60 -4.75 -3.55
N LEU A 130 -21.62 -3.40 -3.45
CA LEU A 130 -22.81 -2.60 -3.76
C LEU A 130 -23.16 -2.67 -5.24
N LEU A 131 -22.20 -2.49 -6.12
CA LEU A 131 -22.39 -2.52 -7.56
C LEU A 131 -22.92 -3.87 -8.04
N SER A 132 -22.50 -4.95 -7.38
CA SER A 132 -22.95 -6.31 -7.71
C SER A 132 -24.32 -6.66 -7.16
N ARG A 133 -24.71 -6.12 -6.01
CA ARG A 133 -25.97 -6.44 -5.33
C ARG A 133 -27.08 -5.46 -5.66
N GLU A 134 -26.77 -4.17 -5.74
CA GLU A 134 -27.72 -3.05 -5.81
C GLU A 134 -27.30 -2.01 -6.86
N PRO A 135 -27.08 -2.38 -8.14
CA PRO A 135 -26.55 -1.46 -9.15
C PRO A 135 -27.41 -0.21 -9.39
N MET A 136 -28.71 -0.31 -9.10
CA MET A 136 -29.66 0.79 -9.34
C MET A 136 -29.49 1.99 -8.40
N ILE A 137 -28.84 1.83 -7.25
CA ILE A 137 -28.62 2.95 -6.31
C ILE A 137 -27.70 4.03 -6.92
N PHE A 138 -26.90 3.67 -7.92
CA PHE A 138 -25.95 4.57 -8.58
C PHE A 138 -26.56 5.40 -9.73
N MET A 139 -27.83 5.18 -10.09
CA MET A 139 -28.45 5.85 -11.25
C MET A 139 -28.50 7.38 -11.12
N ASN A 140 -28.50 7.92 -9.92
CA ASN A 140 -28.58 9.35 -9.66
C ASN A 140 -27.24 9.99 -9.30
N LEU A 141 -26.11 9.30 -9.54
CA LEU A 141 -24.79 9.82 -9.24
C LEU A 141 -24.50 11.12 -10.02
N PHE A 142 -23.94 12.08 -9.29
CA PHE A 142 -23.47 13.35 -9.79
C PHE A 142 -21.95 13.41 -9.86
N ALA A 143 -21.26 12.86 -8.82
CA ALA A 143 -19.80 12.84 -8.78
C ALA A 143 -19.24 11.55 -8.13
N VAL A 144 -18.03 11.19 -8.56
CA VAL A 144 -17.19 10.17 -7.94
C VAL A 144 -15.87 10.80 -7.51
N VAL A 145 -15.51 10.60 -6.23
CA VAL A 145 -14.25 11.07 -5.67
C VAL A 145 -13.40 9.85 -5.29
N LEU A 146 -12.16 9.82 -5.78
CA LEU A 146 -11.15 8.80 -5.49
C LEU A 146 -10.09 9.43 -4.58
N ASP A 147 -10.11 9.08 -3.30
CA ASP A 147 -9.17 9.66 -2.34
C ASP A 147 -7.95 8.79 -2.12
N GLU A 148 -6.80 9.45 -1.87
CA GLU A 148 -5.49 8.81 -1.68
C GLU A 148 -5.22 7.76 -2.78
N ILE A 149 -5.50 8.14 -4.04
CA ILE A 149 -5.48 7.23 -5.20
C ILE A 149 -4.10 6.57 -5.39
N HIS A 150 -3.01 7.24 -5.01
CA HIS A 150 -1.65 6.71 -5.05
C HIS A 150 -1.45 5.45 -4.19
N LEU A 151 -2.33 5.20 -3.21
CA LEU A 151 -2.29 3.98 -2.39
C LEU A 151 -3.03 2.79 -3.03
N LEU A 152 -3.84 3.06 -4.03
CA LEU A 152 -4.54 2.05 -4.83
C LEU A 152 -3.85 1.81 -6.16
N ASP A 153 -3.36 2.87 -6.77
CA ASP A 153 -2.68 2.78 -8.05
C ASP A 153 -1.45 1.85 -7.95
N ASN A 154 -1.13 1.19 -9.05
CA ASN A 154 -0.07 0.19 -9.08
C ASN A 154 -0.27 -0.99 -8.09
N THR A 155 -1.54 -1.33 -7.81
CA THR A 155 -1.93 -2.49 -7.00
C THR A 155 -3.12 -3.23 -7.61
N PRO A 156 -3.33 -4.51 -7.29
CA PRO A 156 -4.53 -5.25 -7.73
C PRO A 156 -5.85 -4.56 -7.33
N ARG A 157 -5.86 -3.81 -6.22
CA ARG A 157 -7.03 -3.05 -5.76
C ARG A 157 -7.32 -1.83 -6.64
N GLY A 158 -6.27 -1.18 -7.15
CA GLY A 158 -6.40 -0.10 -8.12
C GLY A 158 -6.96 -0.60 -9.45
N ASP A 159 -6.49 -1.74 -9.93
CA ASP A 159 -7.02 -2.37 -11.15
C ASP A 159 -8.47 -2.81 -10.97
N GLN A 160 -8.81 -3.39 -9.82
CA GLN A 160 -10.20 -3.68 -9.45
C GLN A 160 -11.05 -2.40 -9.55
N LEU A 161 -10.59 -1.30 -8.97
CA LEU A 161 -11.30 -0.02 -8.99
C LEU A 161 -11.51 0.51 -10.43
N ARG A 162 -10.49 0.39 -11.29
CA ARG A 162 -10.61 0.78 -12.72
C ARG A 162 -11.72 0.00 -13.42
N ILE A 163 -11.80 -1.31 -13.20
CA ILE A 163 -12.86 -2.17 -13.77
C ILE A 163 -14.23 -1.80 -13.17
N LEU A 164 -14.30 -1.52 -11.88
CA LEU A 164 -15.54 -1.09 -11.23
C LEU A 164 -16.07 0.23 -11.81
N LEU A 165 -15.19 1.19 -12.10
CA LEU A 165 -15.56 2.44 -12.78
C LEU A 165 -16.06 2.17 -14.20
N ASN A 166 -15.46 1.24 -14.95
CA ASN A 166 -15.96 0.83 -16.27
C ASN A 166 -17.36 0.19 -16.16
N ARG A 167 -17.58 -0.67 -15.17
CA ARG A 167 -18.90 -1.26 -14.89
C ARG A 167 -19.94 -0.18 -14.53
N LEU A 168 -19.56 0.79 -13.72
CA LEU A 168 -20.41 1.94 -13.35
C LEU A 168 -20.78 2.78 -14.58
N ARG A 169 -19.77 3.16 -15.40
CA ARG A 169 -20.02 3.89 -16.67
C ARG A 169 -20.99 3.15 -17.58
N LYS A 170 -20.86 1.82 -17.71
CA LYS A 170 -21.75 0.99 -18.52
C LYS A 170 -23.22 1.03 -18.02
N ILE A 171 -23.43 1.21 -16.71
CA ILE A 171 -24.77 1.39 -16.14
C ILE A 171 -25.30 2.79 -16.47
N LEU A 172 -24.46 3.82 -16.27
CA LEU A 172 -24.84 5.24 -16.41
C LEU A 172 -25.00 5.70 -17.86
N GLN A 173 -24.27 5.07 -18.81
CA GLN A 173 -24.43 5.36 -20.26
C GLN A 173 -25.87 5.23 -20.76
N LYS A 174 -26.68 4.40 -20.10
CA LYS A 174 -28.09 4.21 -20.44
C LYS A 174 -28.97 5.43 -20.16
N ILE A 175 -28.50 6.36 -19.35
CA ILE A 175 -29.25 7.56 -18.91
C ILE A 175 -28.57 8.89 -19.29
N ASN A 176 -27.53 8.86 -20.14
CA ASN A 176 -26.78 10.05 -20.57
C ASN A 176 -26.34 10.97 -19.40
N SER A 177 -25.94 10.43 -18.27
CA SER A 177 -25.50 11.24 -17.14
C SER A 177 -24.04 11.70 -17.31
N ASN A 178 -23.82 13.01 -17.23
CA ASN A 178 -22.47 13.59 -17.14
C ASN A 178 -21.97 13.46 -15.70
N LEU A 179 -21.18 12.41 -15.42
CA LEU A 179 -20.59 12.15 -14.13
C LEU A 179 -19.25 12.89 -14.00
N GLN A 180 -19.09 13.69 -12.94
CA GLN A 180 -17.84 14.35 -12.64
C GLN A 180 -16.93 13.40 -11.84
N TYR A 181 -15.63 13.35 -12.20
CA TYR A 181 -14.61 12.58 -11.50
C TYR A 181 -13.58 13.47 -10.86
N CYS A 182 -13.24 13.19 -9.60
CA CYS A 182 -12.15 13.86 -8.90
C CYS A 182 -11.24 12.82 -8.26
N ALA A 183 -9.92 13.00 -8.34
CA ALA A 183 -8.95 12.15 -7.66
C ALA A 183 -8.02 12.99 -6.78
N LEU A 184 -7.69 12.48 -5.59
CA LEU A 184 -6.80 13.11 -4.62
C LEU A 184 -5.56 12.25 -4.43
N SER A 185 -4.38 12.86 -4.48
CA SER A 185 -3.10 12.19 -4.25
C SER A 185 -2.20 13.02 -3.34
N ALA A 186 -1.39 12.35 -2.50
CA ALA A 186 -0.38 13.01 -1.68
C ALA A 186 1.02 13.00 -2.30
N THR A 187 1.26 12.16 -3.31
CA THR A 187 2.56 12.01 -3.98
C THR A 187 2.53 12.52 -5.42
N ILE A 188 3.72 12.83 -5.94
CA ILE A 188 3.93 13.59 -7.18
C ILE A 188 4.28 12.69 -8.38
N ASP A 189 4.47 11.38 -8.14
CA ASP A 189 5.21 10.48 -9.05
C ASP A 189 4.66 10.39 -10.46
N ASP A 190 3.34 10.55 -10.62
CA ASP A 190 2.71 10.50 -11.91
C ASP A 190 1.58 11.53 -12.04
N LEU A 191 1.86 12.63 -12.73
CA LEU A 191 0.85 13.65 -13.04
C LEU A 191 -0.30 13.09 -13.90
N LYS A 192 -0.09 11.96 -14.58
CA LYS A 192 -1.09 11.29 -15.40
C LYS A 192 -1.89 10.21 -14.68
N ILE A 193 -1.74 10.10 -13.36
CA ILE A 193 -2.45 9.07 -12.55
C ILE A 193 -3.96 9.09 -12.80
N GLY A 194 -4.55 10.26 -13.02
CA GLY A 194 -5.98 10.40 -13.32
C GLY A 194 -6.40 9.72 -14.61
N ASP A 195 -5.57 9.76 -15.66
CA ASP A 195 -5.88 9.23 -16.98
C ASP A 195 -6.06 7.69 -16.97
N ARG A 196 -5.58 7.01 -15.92
CA ARG A 196 -5.83 5.58 -15.70
C ARG A 196 -7.24 5.27 -15.19
N TYR A 197 -7.93 6.25 -14.62
CA TYR A 197 -9.24 6.06 -13.97
C TYR A 197 -10.38 6.78 -14.69
N PHE A 198 -10.12 7.93 -15.28
CA PHE A 198 -11.11 8.73 -16.03
C PHE A 198 -10.46 9.66 -17.04
N ASP A 199 -11.22 10.00 -18.08
CA ASP A 199 -10.72 10.79 -19.20
C ASP A 199 -10.76 12.30 -18.90
N ASN A 200 -9.98 13.10 -19.67
CA ASN A 200 -10.00 14.55 -19.68
C ASN A 200 -9.77 15.19 -18.30
N SER A 201 -8.77 14.73 -17.56
CA SER A 201 -8.47 15.27 -16.23
C SER A 201 -7.66 16.59 -16.31
N LYS A 202 -8.05 17.56 -15.48
CA LYS A 202 -7.23 18.74 -15.16
C LYS A 202 -6.38 18.42 -13.94
N VAL A 203 -5.08 18.66 -14.02
CA VAL A 203 -4.16 18.43 -12.90
C VAL A 203 -3.96 19.71 -12.12
N CYS A 204 -4.42 19.72 -10.88
CA CYS A 204 -4.15 20.76 -9.89
C CYS A 204 -3.00 20.31 -9.00
N PHE A 205 -1.85 20.91 -9.18
CA PHE A 205 -0.61 20.48 -8.56
C PHE A 205 -0.01 21.58 -7.69
N LEU A 206 0.35 21.20 -6.46
CA LEU A 206 1.10 22.06 -5.54
C LEU A 206 2.35 21.31 -5.04
N LYS A 207 3.50 21.73 -5.51
CA LYS A 207 4.79 21.29 -4.98
C LYS A 207 5.07 22.07 -3.71
N SER A 208 5.02 21.43 -2.57
CA SER A 208 5.54 21.99 -1.32
C SER A 208 6.65 21.06 -0.84
N PRO A 209 7.92 21.38 -1.13
CA PRO A 209 9.04 20.62 -0.60
C PRO A 209 9.11 20.89 0.90
N ARG A 210 8.62 19.95 1.72
CA ARG A 210 8.95 19.96 3.13
C ARG A 210 10.42 19.58 3.29
N GLU A 211 11.16 20.39 4.02
CA GLU A 211 12.55 20.06 4.34
C GLU A 211 12.59 18.79 5.20
N ILE A 212 13.29 17.76 4.72
CA ILE A 212 13.48 16.50 5.46
C ILE A 212 14.76 16.60 6.26
N GLU A 213 14.63 16.73 7.57
CA GLU A 213 15.73 16.61 8.53
C GLU A 213 15.73 15.21 9.12
N TYR A 214 16.89 14.53 9.14
CA TYR A 214 16.97 13.21 9.74
C TYR A 214 18.27 12.99 10.51
N ILE A 215 18.20 12.07 11.48
CA ILE A 215 19.36 11.56 12.23
C ILE A 215 19.36 10.04 12.10
N LEU A 216 20.54 9.45 11.86
CA LEU A 216 20.72 8.00 11.84
C LEU A 216 21.45 7.54 13.10
N ILE A 217 20.89 6.56 13.79
CA ILE A 217 21.47 6.00 15.02
C ILE A 217 21.57 4.47 14.94
N PRO A 218 22.61 3.85 15.53
CA PRO A 218 22.72 2.40 15.55
C PRO A 218 21.68 1.77 16.47
N ALA A 219 21.24 0.54 16.12
CA ALA A 219 20.26 -0.20 16.91
C ALA A 219 20.75 -0.55 18.32
N LYS A 220 22.05 -0.59 18.55
CA LYS A 220 22.64 -0.77 19.88
C LYS A 220 22.36 0.46 20.74
N ASN A 221 21.60 0.26 21.85
CA ASN A 221 21.22 1.33 22.81
C ASN A 221 20.36 2.46 22.20
N PHE A 222 19.70 2.24 21.06
CA PHE A 222 18.96 3.29 20.34
C PHE A 222 17.87 3.97 21.20
N ILE A 223 17.24 3.27 22.14
CA ILE A 223 16.24 3.86 23.04
C ILE A 223 16.84 4.98 23.87
N LYS A 224 18.03 4.77 24.47
CA LYS A 224 18.71 5.81 25.24
C LYS A 224 19.04 7.02 24.37
N GLU A 225 19.50 6.81 23.15
CA GLU A 225 19.82 7.90 22.21
C GLU A 225 18.54 8.66 21.77
N ILE A 226 17.44 7.96 21.51
CA ILE A 226 16.15 8.61 21.22
C ILE A 226 15.70 9.50 22.37
N PHE A 227 15.82 9.04 23.62
CA PHE A 227 15.40 9.85 24.77
C PHE A 227 16.31 11.08 24.96
N LYS A 228 17.62 10.97 24.72
CA LYS A 228 18.51 12.15 24.70
C LYS A 228 18.11 13.15 23.62
N ILE A 229 17.86 12.67 22.39
CA ILE A 229 17.42 13.53 21.29
C ILE A 229 16.07 14.18 21.64
N ALA A 230 15.14 13.40 22.20
CA ALA A 230 13.82 13.90 22.62
C ALA A 230 13.93 14.99 23.69
N GLN A 231 14.83 14.84 24.65
CA GLN A 231 15.08 15.84 25.69
C GLN A 231 15.66 17.12 25.10
N VAL A 232 16.72 17.03 24.29
CA VAL A 232 17.38 18.19 23.67
C VAL A 232 16.43 18.96 22.75
N ARG A 233 15.61 18.25 21.96
CA ARG A 233 14.68 18.86 21.00
C ARG A 233 13.28 19.12 21.57
N GLN A 234 13.05 18.85 22.85
CA GLN A 234 11.75 19.00 23.52
C GLN A 234 10.62 18.20 22.82
N ILE A 235 10.93 17.03 22.28
CA ILE A 235 9.98 16.15 21.60
C ILE A 235 9.05 15.53 22.64
N LYS A 236 7.75 15.69 22.45
CA LYS A 236 6.70 15.20 23.36
C LYS A 236 5.93 14.02 22.77
N LYS A 237 5.63 14.05 21.47
CA LYS A 237 4.87 13.00 20.78
C LYS A 237 5.72 12.31 19.72
N ILE A 238 5.81 11.00 19.83
CA ILE A 238 6.66 10.17 18.96
C ILE A 238 5.79 9.09 18.30
N LEU A 239 5.94 8.94 16.99
CA LEU A 239 5.42 7.80 16.24
C LEU A 239 6.60 6.96 15.74
N ALA A 240 6.70 5.71 16.21
CA ALA A 240 7.75 4.78 15.85
C ALA A 240 7.22 3.69 14.92
N PHE A 241 7.75 3.60 13.71
CA PHE A 241 7.40 2.58 12.73
C PHE A 241 8.34 1.38 12.78
N PHE A 242 7.73 0.20 12.78
CA PHE A 242 8.40 -1.10 12.73
C PHE A 242 7.92 -1.90 11.52
N ASN A 243 8.83 -2.62 10.86
CA ASN A 243 8.47 -3.46 9.71
C ASN A 243 7.73 -4.75 10.12
N ALA A 244 7.81 -5.15 11.40
CA ALA A 244 7.10 -6.29 11.94
C ALA A 244 6.43 -5.96 13.29
N ARG A 245 5.24 -6.52 13.51
CA ARG A 245 4.48 -6.34 14.76
C ARG A 245 5.22 -6.87 16.00
N SER A 246 5.99 -7.96 15.83
CA SER A 246 6.79 -8.52 16.90
C SER A 246 7.81 -7.54 17.48
N PHE A 247 8.43 -6.72 16.64
CA PHE A 247 9.32 -5.65 17.11
C PHE A 247 8.54 -4.57 17.85
N ALA A 248 7.41 -4.09 17.31
CA ALA A 248 6.59 -3.08 17.96
C ALA A 248 6.16 -3.52 19.36
N GLU A 249 5.70 -4.77 19.49
CA GLU A 249 5.30 -5.35 20.79
C GLU A 249 6.51 -5.51 21.74
N SER A 250 7.61 -6.08 21.28
CA SER A 250 8.80 -6.31 22.12
C SER A 250 9.43 -5.03 22.63
N PHE A 251 9.48 -3.98 21.80
CA PHE A 251 10.03 -2.70 22.22
C PHE A 251 9.06 -1.87 23.07
N SER A 252 7.76 -2.15 23.04
CA SER A 252 6.78 -1.41 23.81
C SER A 252 7.11 -1.35 25.32
N GLN A 253 7.59 -2.45 25.88
CA GLN A 253 7.99 -2.49 27.28
C GLN A 253 9.28 -1.68 27.55
N LYS A 254 10.23 -1.69 26.63
CA LYS A 254 11.51 -0.99 26.76
C LYS A 254 11.37 0.53 26.66
N PHE A 255 10.32 1.04 26.01
CA PHE A 255 10.00 2.46 25.94
C PHE A 255 9.25 2.98 27.19
N ARG A 256 8.78 2.08 28.09
CA ARG A 256 8.06 2.44 29.32
C ARG A 256 9.01 2.92 30.43
N ILE A 257 9.75 3.96 30.12
CA ILE A 257 10.66 4.64 31.06
C ILE A 257 10.33 6.13 31.09
N PRO A 258 10.66 6.88 32.18
CA PRO A 258 10.41 8.31 32.25
C PRO A 258 10.96 9.06 31.02
N PRO A 259 10.23 10.04 30.46
CA PRO A 259 8.95 10.61 30.94
C PRO A 259 7.68 10.02 30.30
N PHE A 260 7.76 8.84 29.64
CA PHE A 260 6.62 8.29 28.90
C PHE A 260 5.91 7.13 29.63
N GLU A 261 6.58 6.42 30.51
CA GLU A 261 6.05 5.33 31.38
C GLU A 261 4.78 4.61 30.87
N ASP A 262 3.60 5.02 31.33
CA ASP A 262 2.30 4.45 30.95
C ASP A 262 1.72 5.00 29.63
N ARG A 263 2.39 5.95 28.98
CA ARG A 263 1.97 6.59 27.73
C ARG A 263 2.63 5.98 26.48
N VAL A 264 2.91 4.69 26.54
CA VAL A 264 3.46 3.91 25.42
C VAL A 264 2.41 2.94 24.91
N PHE A 265 2.06 3.07 23.64
CA PHE A 265 1.00 2.31 22.98
C PHE A 265 1.52 1.56 21.76
N VAL A 266 0.77 0.53 21.36
CA VAL A 266 1.06 -0.25 20.16
C VAL A 266 -0.14 -0.22 19.23
N HIS A 267 0.11 -0.16 17.91
CA HIS A 267 -0.91 -0.14 16.88
C HIS A 267 -0.53 -1.00 15.67
N HIS A 268 -1.24 -2.12 15.48
CA HIS A 268 -1.08 -2.99 14.30
C HIS A 268 -2.37 -3.77 13.99
N ALA A 269 -2.44 -4.39 12.81
CA ALA A 269 -3.65 -5.04 12.28
C ALA A 269 -4.18 -6.20 13.15
N SER A 270 -3.32 -6.84 13.97
CA SER A 270 -3.73 -7.96 14.84
C SER A 270 -4.44 -7.53 16.14
N LEU A 271 -4.47 -6.23 16.44
CA LEU A 271 -5.24 -5.70 17.57
C LEU A 271 -6.71 -5.52 17.20
N PRO A 272 -7.66 -5.72 18.14
CA PRO A 272 -9.07 -5.44 17.93
C PRO A 272 -9.29 -3.99 17.50
N ARG A 273 -10.32 -3.75 16.69
CA ARG A 273 -10.67 -2.41 16.23
C ARG A 273 -10.87 -1.42 17.38
N SER A 274 -11.62 -1.83 18.42
CA SER A 274 -11.88 -0.99 19.61
C SER A 274 -10.58 -0.50 20.27
N LYS A 275 -9.59 -1.39 20.38
CA LYS A 275 -8.27 -1.03 20.94
C LYS A 275 -7.51 -0.06 20.05
N ARG A 276 -7.55 -0.25 18.74
CA ARG A 276 -6.91 0.68 17.80
C ARG A 276 -7.53 2.07 17.87
N GLU A 277 -8.87 2.16 17.85
CA GLU A 277 -9.60 3.42 17.96
C GLU A 277 -9.36 4.11 19.32
N GLU A 278 -9.26 3.35 20.42
CA GLU A 278 -8.90 3.86 21.74
C GLU A 278 -7.51 4.52 21.73
N VAL A 279 -6.52 3.85 21.14
CA VAL A 279 -5.14 4.36 21.03
C VAL A 279 -5.07 5.59 20.12
N GLU A 280 -5.76 5.58 18.97
CA GLU A 280 -5.84 6.73 18.08
C GLU A 280 -6.41 7.96 18.77
N LYS A 281 -7.53 7.78 19.50
CA LYS A 281 -8.16 8.84 20.27
C LYS A 281 -7.24 9.38 21.37
N PHE A 282 -6.58 8.48 22.10
CA PHE A 282 -5.64 8.86 23.14
C PHE A 282 -4.46 9.65 22.58
N MET A 283 -3.87 9.19 21.47
CA MET A 283 -2.78 9.89 20.79
C MET A 283 -3.20 11.29 20.34
N ASN A 284 -4.42 11.45 19.83
CA ASN A 284 -4.91 12.76 19.41
C ASN A 284 -5.06 13.73 20.58
N GLN A 285 -5.55 13.26 21.72
CA GLN A 285 -5.84 14.08 22.92
C GLN A 285 -4.63 14.32 23.82
N SER A 286 -3.59 13.49 23.73
CA SER A 286 -2.43 13.57 24.63
C SER A 286 -1.40 14.59 24.16
N ASP A 287 -0.83 15.33 25.13
CA ASP A 287 0.32 16.22 24.89
C ASP A 287 1.64 15.47 24.81
N ARG A 288 1.71 14.29 25.43
CA ARG A 288 2.92 13.46 25.46
C ARG A 288 2.57 11.98 25.33
N ALA A 289 3.14 11.29 24.34
CA ALA A 289 2.96 9.86 24.16
C ALA A 289 3.97 9.27 23.13
N ILE A 290 4.19 7.96 23.21
CA ILE A 290 4.89 7.19 22.18
C ILE A 290 3.92 6.16 21.61
N LEU A 291 3.79 6.11 20.29
CA LEU A 291 3.03 5.12 19.56
C LEU A 291 3.95 4.27 18.69
N LEU A 292 4.00 2.97 18.96
CA LEU A 292 4.73 2.00 18.16
C LEU A 292 3.77 1.36 17.16
N ALA A 293 4.04 1.51 15.88
CA ALA A 293 3.14 1.07 14.82
C ALA A 293 3.83 0.26 13.74
N THR A 294 3.03 -0.48 12.99
CA THR A 294 3.41 -1.06 11.70
C THR A 294 2.82 -0.23 10.56
N SER A 295 2.82 -0.73 9.33
CA SER A 295 2.25 -0.06 8.16
C SER A 295 0.79 0.40 8.30
N THR A 296 0.07 -0.04 9.34
CA THR A 296 -1.33 0.39 9.58
C THR A 296 -1.50 1.89 9.76
N LEU A 297 -0.47 2.60 10.20
CA LEU A 297 -0.47 4.06 10.36
C LEU A 297 0.28 4.82 9.24
N GLU A 298 0.75 4.14 8.21
CA GLU A 298 1.21 4.78 6.97
C GLU A 298 0.06 5.52 6.27
N LEU A 299 -1.16 5.04 6.49
CA LEU A 299 -2.39 5.56 5.89
C LEU A 299 -3.04 6.62 6.78
N GLY A 300 -3.62 7.63 6.18
CA GLY A 300 -4.13 8.90 6.68
C GLY A 300 -5.01 8.97 7.94
N ILE A 301 -4.79 8.12 8.93
CA ILE A 301 -5.49 8.19 10.22
C ILE A 301 -5.02 9.43 10.99
N ASP A 302 -5.95 10.18 11.57
CA ASP A 302 -5.62 11.33 12.40
C ASP A 302 -5.25 10.88 13.82
N ILE A 303 -3.96 11.03 14.12
CA ILE A 303 -3.38 10.78 15.46
C ILE A 303 -2.89 12.08 16.13
N GLY A 304 -3.30 13.22 15.57
CA GLY A 304 -2.83 14.54 15.99
C GLY A 304 -1.41 14.85 15.53
N ASP A 305 -0.86 15.97 15.99
CA ASP A 305 0.51 16.36 15.67
C ASP A 305 1.52 15.45 16.37
N VAL A 306 2.51 15.01 15.61
CA VAL A 306 3.61 14.16 16.08
C VAL A 306 4.92 14.92 15.85
N ASP A 307 5.73 15.08 16.88
CA ASP A 307 6.97 15.90 16.82
C ASP A 307 8.10 15.17 16.11
N ALA A 308 8.18 13.85 16.23
CA ALA A 308 9.23 13.04 15.59
C ALA A 308 8.73 11.67 15.12
N ILE A 309 9.26 11.26 14.00
CA ILE A 309 9.05 9.91 13.43
C ILE A 309 10.29 9.07 13.67
N ILE A 310 10.14 7.88 14.22
CA ILE A 310 11.20 6.89 14.34
C ILE A 310 10.95 5.79 13.30
N LEU A 311 11.98 5.41 12.58
CA LEU A 311 11.97 4.32 11.62
C LEU A 311 12.93 3.23 12.12
N TYR A 312 12.40 2.16 12.69
CA TYR A 312 13.22 1.03 13.12
C TYR A 312 13.49 0.10 11.93
N ARG A 313 14.72 0.17 11.40
CA ARG A 313 15.18 -0.38 10.13
C ARG A 313 14.57 0.33 8.89
N PRO A 314 15.26 0.31 7.74
CA PRO A 314 14.73 0.93 6.52
C PRO A 314 13.35 0.39 6.13
N PRO A 315 12.45 1.23 5.65
CA PRO A 315 11.22 0.77 5.02
C PRO A 315 11.53 0.02 3.71
N TYR A 316 10.52 -0.62 3.13
CA TYR A 316 10.72 -1.46 1.95
C TYR A 316 11.05 -0.67 0.68
N ASN A 317 10.59 0.58 0.58
CA ASN A 317 10.82 1.47 -0.55
C ASN A 317 10.72 2.95 -0.12
N ILE A 318 11.03 3.84 -1.04
CA ILE A 318 11.03 5.31 -0.81
C ILE A 318 9.61 5.84 -0.59
N SER A 319 8.61 5.31 -1.29
CA SER A 319 7.20 5.67 -1.08
C SER A 319 6.74 5.40 0.35
N SER A 320 7.08 4.24 0.90
CA SER A 320 6.79 3.91 2.31
C SER A 320 7.55 4.83 3.27
N LEU A 321 8.81 5.20 2.97
CA LEU A 321 9.53 6.22 3.73
C LEU A 321 8.73 7.52 3.80
N LEU A 322 8.34 8.07 2.65
CA LEU A 322 7.60 9.33 2.56
C LEU A 322 6.24 9.27 3.28
N GLN A 323 5.52 8.17 3.15
CA GLN A 323 4.25 7.96 3.84
C GLN A 323 4.40 7.95 5.36
N ARG A 324 5.47 7.31 5.89
CA ARG A 324 5.79 7.27 7.32
C ARG A 324 6.21 8.63 7.84
N ILE A 325 7.19 9.28 7.22
CA ILE A 325 7.68 10.58 7.69
C ILE A 325 6.62 11.68 7.52
N GLY A 326 5.75 11.58 6.51
CA GLY A 326 4.63 12.50 6.28
C GLY A 326 3.59 12.52 7.41
N ARG A 327 3.68 11.61 8.41
CA ARG A 327 2.85 11.62 9.63
C ARG A 327 3.35 12.59 10.71
N GLY A 328 4.59 13.06 10.60
CA GLY A 328 5.20 13.98 11.55
C GLY A 328 5.00 15.46 11.19
N ASN A 329 5.11 16.33 12.19
CA ASN A 329 5.20 17.79 12.06
C ASN A 329 4.23 18.43 11.05
N ARG A 330 2.93 18.14 11.19
CA ARG A 330 1.92 18.65 10.24
C ARG A 330 1.78 20.17 10.21
N ARG A 331 2.25 20.86 11.26
CA ARG A 331 2.16 22.32 11.42
C ARG A 331 3.41 23.08 10.99
N THR A 332 4.50 22.37 10.65
CA THR A 332 5.76 22.99 10.23
C THR A 332 6.14 22.54 8.83
N ASP A 333 6.97 23.32 8.15
CA ASP A 333 7.51 23.00 6.84
C ASP A 333 8.67 21.98 6.90
N LYS A 334 9.03 21.51 8.13
CA LYS A 334 10.12 20.56 8.35
C LYS A 334 9.58 19.23 8.88
N LEU A 335 10.04 18.15 8.26
CA LEU A 335 9.80 16.78 8.73
C LEU A 335 11.05 16.31 9.48
N PHE A 336 10.89 15.87 10.74
CA PHE A 336 11.99 15.33 11.51
C PHE A 336 11.84 13.82 11.70
N ALA A 337 12.87 13.05 11.28
CA ALA A 337 12.90 11.61 11.38
C ALA A 337 14.18 11.07 12.04
N ILE A 338 14.07 9.97 12.77
CA ILE A 338 15.19 9.22 13.34
C ILE A 338 15.19 7.82 12.72
N GLY A 339 16.20 7.51 11.90
CA GLY A 339 16.41 6.19 11.34
C GLY A 339 17.31 5.35 12.26
N VAL A 340 16.83 4.15 12.63
CA VAL A 340 17.56 3.19 13.46
C VAL A 340 18.04 2.05 12.59
N TYR A 341 19.35 1.91 12.42
CA TYR A 341 19.96 0.89 11.57
C TYR A 341 20.67 -0.20 12.39
N ALA A 342 20.61 -1.45 11.92
CA ALA A 342 21.27 -2.59 12.57
C ALA A 342 22.70 -2.84 12.05
N ASN A 343 22.99 -2.45 10.81
CA ASN A 343 24.29 -2.66 10.15
C ASN A 343 24.58 -1.52 9.14
N ASN A 344 25.79 -1.51 8.59
CA ASN A 344 26.22 -0.47 7.65
C ASN A 344 25.39 -0.45 6.37
N TRP A 345 24.96 -1.61 5.86
CA TRP A 345 24.08 -1.67 4.69
C TRP A 345 22.75 -0.94 4.91
N GLU A 346 22.12 -1.14 6.05
CA GLU A 346 20.87 -0.43 6.39
C GLU A 346 21.08 1.08 6.55
N LYS A 347 22.24 1.48 7.07
CA LYS A 347 22.60 2.90 7.13
C LYS A 347 22.66 3.51 5.73
N ILE A 348 23.35 2.85 4.80
CA ILE A 348 23.46 3.28 3.41
C ILE A 348 22.10 3.33 2.72
N LEU A 349 21.23 2.34 2.97
CA LEU A 349 19.85 2.34 2.46
C LEU A 349 19.08 3.54 2.97
N PHE A 350 19.16 3.87 4.26
CA PHE A 350 18.49 5.05 4.81
C PHE A 350 18.98 6.33 4.16
N GLU A 351 20.30 6.53 4.07
CA GLU A 351 20.89 7.70 3.41
C GLU A 351 20.39 7.82 1.97
N THR A 352 20.41 6.71 1.23
CA THR A 352 19.93 6.67 -0.15
C THR A 352 18.45 7.01 -0.24
N PHE A 353 17.60 6.42 0.60
CA PHE A 353 16.16 6.67 0.59
C PHE A 353 15.81 8.12 0.96
N PHE A 354 16.49 8.70 1.95
CA PHE A 354 16.28 10.09 2.33
C PHE A 354 16.74 11.06 1.25
N ASP A 355 17.84 10.78 0.57
CA ASP A 355 18.32 11.64 -0.53
C ASP A 355 17.36 11.57 -1.73
N CYS A 356 16.93 10.37 -2.12
CA CYS A 356 15.92 10.21 -3.16
C CYS A 356 14.60 10.92 -2.79
N ALA A 357 14.16 10.79 -1.53
CA ALA A 357 12.96 11.47 -1.05
C ALA A 357 13.05 13.01 -1.10
N ARG A 358 14.25 13.57 -0.84
CA ARG A 358 14.49 15.03 -0.93
C ARG A 358 14.39 15.56 -2.35
N ILE A 359 14.84 14.80 -3.33
CA ILE A 359 14.77 15.19 -4.74
C ILE A 359 13.43 14.81 -5.39
N GLY A 360 12.62 13.97 -4.71
CA GLY A 360 11.31 13.52 -5.20
C GLY A 360 11.38 12.35 -6.17
N GLU A 361 12.48 11.59 -6.18
CA GLU A 361 12.68 10.43 -7.05
C GLU A 361 12.37 9.14 -6.30
N LEU A 362 11.45 8.32 -6.80
CA LEU A 362 11.02 7.10 -6.11
C LEU A 362 11.67 5.83 -6.64
N TYR A 363 12.20 5.85 -7.84
CA TYR A 363 12.80 4.67 -8.49
C TYR A 363 11.84 3.46 -8.49
N GLU A 364 10.59 3.69 -8.84
CA GLU A 364 9.58 2.65 -8.95
C GLU A 364 9.55 2.05 -10.37
N LYS A 365 9.28 0.76 -10.45
CA LYS A 365 9.16 0.05 -11.73
C LYS A 365 7.93 0.52 -12.50
N ARG A 366 7.93 0.30 -13.82
CA ARG A 366 6.73 0.47 -14.65
C ARG A 366 5.64 -0.49 -14.18
N TYR A 367 4.48 0.05 -13.91
CA TYR A 367 3.35 -0.75 -13.48
C TYR A 367 2.72 -1.51 -14.66
N GLN A 368 2.41 -2.78 -14.41
CA GLN A 368 1.60 -3.62 -15.27
C GLN A 368 0.39 -4.13 -14.47
N ALA A 369 -0.78 -4.15 -15.12
CA ALA A 369 -2.01 -4.53 -14.43
C ALA A 369 -1.97 -6.01 -14.00
N SER A 370 -2.32 -6.29 -12.73
CA SER A 370 -2.31 -7.64 -12.16
C SER A 370 -3.37 -8.53 -12.79
N LEU A 371 -2.96 -9.70 -13.27
CA LEU A 371 -3.86 -10.66 -13.91
C LEU A 371 -4.84 -11.31 -12.92
N SER A 372 -4.51 -11.38 -11.63
CA SER A 372 -5.35 -11.96 -10.58
C SER A 372 -6.70 -11.25 -10.39
N VAL A 373 -6.80 -10.02 -10.90
CA VAL A 373 -8.05 -9.23 -10.87
C VAL A 373 -9.06 -9.75 -11.89
N ILE A 374 -8.61 -10.42 -12.95
CA ILE A 374 -9.50 -10.92 -14.02
C ILE A 374 -10.50 -11.95 -13.48
N PRO A 375 -10.09 -13.09 -12.88
CA PRO A 375 -11.04 -14.05 -12.34
C PRO A 375 -11.94 -13.43 -11.27
N GLN A 376 -11.40 -12.60 -10.38
CA GLN A 376 -12.17 -11.91 -9.35
C GLN A 376 -13.28 -11.06 -9.95
N GLN A 377 -13.00 -10.24 -10.96
CA GLN A 377 -14.01 -9.38 -11.57
C GLN A 377 -14.97 -10.13 -12.51
N ILE A 378 -14.57 -11.25 -13.08
CA ILE A 378 -15.50 -12.17 -13.76
C ILE A 378 -16.53 -12.69 -12.76
N TYR A 379 -16.11 -13.16 -11.59
CA TYR A 379 -17.03 -13.64 -10.54
C TYR A 379 -17.98 -12.55 -10.08
N SER A 380 -17.45 -11.39 -9.73
CA SER A 380 -18.27 -10.26 -9.26
C SER A 380 -19.27 -9.79 -10.32
N TYR A 381 -18.86 -9.74 -11.61
CA TYR A 381 -19.72 -9.31 -12.68
C TYR A 381 -20.81 -10.35 -13.02
N LEU A 382 -20.49 -11.64 -13.05
CA LEU A 382 -21.48 -12.72 -13.20
C LEU A 382 -22.48 -12.72 -12.03
N TYR A 383 -22.02 -12.46 -10.81
CA TYR A 383 -22.89 -12.32 -9.64
C TYR A 383 -23.83 -11.11 -9.76
N GLN A 384 -23.34 -9.98 -10.27
CA GLN A 384 -24.20 -8.81 -10.58
C GLN A 384 -25.31 -9.18 -11.55
N ARG A 385 -25.04 -10.07 -12.49
CA ARG A 385 -25.96 -10.48 -13.54
C ARG A 385 -26.63 -11.85 -13.29
N ARG A 386 -26.59 -12.35 -12.07
CA ARG A 386 -27.05 -13.71 -11.69
C ARG A 386 -28.46 -14.07 -12.13
N ARG A 387 -29.36 -13.07 -12.32
CA ARG A 387 -30.74 -13.29 -12.76
C ARG A 387 -30.90 -13.47 -14.28
N ILE A 388 -30.03 -12.84 -15.05
CA ILE A 388 -30.16 -12.78 -16.52
C ILE A 388 -28.98 -13.40 -17.28
N GLY A 389 -27.89 -13.70 -16.59
CA GLY A 389 -26.64 -14.14 -17.17
C GLY A 389 -25.90 -13.06 -17.93
N THR A 390 -24.78 -13.41 -18.57
CA THR A 390 -23.99 -12.48 -19.37
C THR A 390 -23.32 -13.17 -20.54
N THR A 391 -22.98 -12.40 -21.57
CA THR A 391 -22.24 -12.87 -22.74
C THR A 391 -20.74 -12.61 -22.56
N LEU A 392 -19.88 -13.38 -23.24
CA LEU A 392 -18.43 -13.16 -23.24
C LEU A 392 -18.08 -11.76 -23.76
N LYS A 393 -18.78 -11.26 -24.79
CA LYS A 393 -18.63 -9.88 -25.27
C LYS A 393 -18.87 -8.85 -24.16
N SER A 394 -19.88 -9.06 -23.31
CA SER A 394 -20.19 -8.17 -22.20
C SER A 394 -19.10 -8.22 -21.11
N ILE A 395 -18.46 -9.38 -20.92
CA ILE A 395 -17.28 -9.54 -20.05
C ILE A 395 -16.10 -8.76 -20.62
N TYR A 396 -15.75 -8.93 -21.89
CA TYR A 396 -14.67 -8.16 -22.51
C TYR A 396 -14.83 -6.65 -22.33
N GLN A 397 -16.04 -6.14 -22.48
CA GLN A 397 -16.31 -4.70 -22.36
C GLN A 397 -16.00 -4.11 -20.97
N ILE A 398 -16.06 -4.87 -19.87
CA ILE A 398 -15.72 -4.33 -18.54
C ILE A 398 -14.21 -4.26 -18.34
N PHE A 399 -13.44 -5.05 -19.06
CA PHE A 399 -11.97 -5.09 -19.01
C PHE A 399 -11.29 -4.20 -20.05
N GLN A 400 -12.08 -3.59 -20.95
CA GLN A 400 -11.58 -2.71 -22.01
C GLN A 400 -10.60 -1.68 -21.41
N SER A 401 -9.49 -1.45 -22.04
CA SER A 401 -8.39 -0.59 -21.60
C SER A 401 -7.35 -1.20 -20.64
N LEU A 402 -7.63 -2.32 -19.96
CA LEU A 402 -6.68 -2.93 -19.03
C LEU A 402 -6.02 -4.21 -19.56
N TYR A 403 -6.82 -5.08 -20.17
CA TYR A 403 -6.36 -6.42 -20.55
C TYR A 403 -6.72 -6.76 -22.00
N PRO A 404 -5.82 -7.45 -22.74
CA PRO A 404 -6.14 -8.02 -24.05
C PRO A 404 -7.25 -9.07 -23.94
N GLU A 405 -8.14 -9.14 -24.94
CA GLU A 405 -9.23 -10.12 -24.99
C GLU A 405 -8.73 -11.58 -24.92
N ALA A 406 -7.56 -11.87 -25.49
CA ALA A 406 -6.97 -13.21 -25.46
C ALA A 406 -6.74 -13.70 -24.02
N ILE A 407 -6.15 -12.86 -23.15
CA ILE A 407 -5.90 -13.18 -21.74
C ILE A 407 -7.23 -13.44 -21.00
N ILE A 408 -8.21 -12.59 -21.21
CA ILE A 408 -9.55 -12.74 -20.59
C ILE A 408 -10.19 -14.05 -21.04
N LYS A 409 -10.05 -14.38 -22.32
CA LYS A 409 -10.59 -15.62 -22.91
C LYS A 409 -9.95 -16.87 -22.30
N ASP A 410 -8.64 -16.85 -22.05
CA ASP A 410 -7.94 -18.01 -21.48
C ASP A 410 -8.30 -18.21 -20.00
N VAL A 411 -8.41 -17.15 -19.23
CA VAL A 411 -8.96 -17.21 -17.85
C VAL A 411 -10.39 -17.75 -17.89
N PHE A 412 -11.24 -17.23 -18.78
CA PHE A 412 -12.63 -17.66 -18.89
C PHE A 412 -12.77 -19.13 -19.25
N LYS A 413 -11.94 -19.64 -20.19
CA LYS A 413 -11.91 -21.07 -20.55
C LYS A 413 -11.55 -21.96 -19.36
N LYS A 414 -10.55 -21.56 -18.55
CA LYS A 414 -10.19 -22.29 -17.32
C LYS A 414 -11.36 -22.37 -16.38
N LEU A 415 -12.00 -21.22 -16.07
CA LEU A 415 -13.14 -21.17 -15.17
C LEU A 415 -14.33 -22.02 -15.68
N LEU A 416 -14.50 -22.11 -16.99
CA LEU A 416 -15.51 -22.97 -17.62
C LEU A 416 -15.15 -24.45 -17.49
N SER A 417 -13.88 -24.83 -17.76
CA SER A 417 -13.42 -26.22 -17.66
C SER A 417 -13.44 -26.73 -16.21
N GLU A 418 -13.16 -25.88 -15.23
CA GLU A 418 -13.28 -26.19 -13.80
C GLU A 418 -14.73 -26.24 -13.31
N GLY A 419 -15.68 -25.87 -14.19
CA GLY A 419 -17.11 -25.85 -13.88
C GLY A 419 -17.51 -24.79 -12.84
N ILE A 420 -16.72 -23.73 -12.71
CA ILE A 420 -17.07 -22.54 -11.90
C ILE A 420 -18.08 -21.67 -12.63
N ILE A 421 -17.96 -21.63 -13.96
CA ILE A 421 -18.88 -20.97 -14.88
C ILE A 421 -19.55 -22.04 -15.71
N LYS A 422 -20.82 -21.86 -16.01
CA LYS A 422 -21.58 -22.72 -16.94
C LYS A 422 -22.35 -21.94 -17.98
N GLU A 423 -22.45 -22.50 -19.17
CA GLU A 423 -23.34 -22.01 -20.21
C GLU A 423 -24.74 -22.63 -20.00
N MET A 424 -25.73 -21.79 -19.74
CA MET A 424 -27.14 -22.25 -19.52
C MET A 424 -28.00 -22.09 -20.76
N ARG A 425 -27.62 -21.16 -21.65
CA ARG A 425 -28.23 -20.91 -22.96
C ARG A 425 -27.09 -20.55 -23.91
N PRO A 426 -27.23 -20.74 -25.22
CA PRO A 426 -26.17 -20.42 -26.18
C PRO A 426 -25.60 -19.01 -25.97
N GLY A 427 -24.32 -18.92 -25.65
CA GLY A 427 -23.60 -17.68 -25.40
C GLY A 427 -23.94 -16.94 -24.08
N ILE A 428 -24.75 -17.54 -23.19
CA ILE A 428 -25.14 -16.95 -21.91
C ILE A 428 -24.59 -17.75 -20.73
N TYR A 429 -23.76 -17.12 -19.93
CA TYR A 429 -22.97 -17.72 -18.87
C TYR A 429 -23.42 -17.27 -17.47
N TYR A 430 -23.31 -18.19 -16.51
CA TYR A 430 -23.69 -18.03 -15.10
C TYR A 430 -22.63 -18.64 -14.19
N LEU A 431 -22.56 -18.17 -12.93
CA LEU A 431 -21.81 -18.84 -11.89
C LEU A 431 -22.51 -20.12 -11.45
N THR A 432 -21.72 -21.09 -10.98
CA THR A 432 -22.22 -22.32 -10.36
C THR A 432 -22.10 -22.25 -8.84
N ASP A 433 -22.65 -23.25 -8.15
CA ASP A 433 -22.63 -23.37 -6.68
C ASP A 433 -21.21 -23.64 -6.14
N LYS A 434 -20.24 -23.99 -6.98
CA LYS A 434 -18.84 -24.24 -6.58
C LYS A 434 -18.17 -23.09 -5.84
N ILE A 435 -18.63 -21.83 -6.09
CA ILE A 435 -18.11 -20.65 -5.40
C ILE A 435 -19.10 -20.04 -4.42
N GLU A 436 -20.18 -20.76 -4.04
CA GLU A 436 -21.19 -20.26 -3.13
C GLU A 436 -20.61 -19.79 -1.80
N ASN A 437 -19.65 -20.51 -1.23
CA ASN A 437 -18.93 -20.10 -0.04
C ASN A 437 -18.19 -18.76 -0.24
N LYS A 438 -17.47 -18.58 -1.39
CA LYS A 438 -16.81 -17.30 -1.69
C LYS A 438 -17.82 -16.15 -1.80
N ILE A 439 -19.02 -16.43 -2.30
CA ILE A 439 -20.12 -15.45 -2.42
C ILE A 439 -20.73 -15.13 -1.06
N ALA A 440 -21.05 -16.14 -0.26
CA ALA A 440 -21.69 -15.99 1.06
C ALA A 440 -20.82 -15.14 2.00
N TYR A 441 -19.53 -15.38 2.03
CA TYR A 441 -18.56 -14.59 2.83
C TYR A 441 -18.13 -13.28 2.16
N GLY A 442 -18.66 -12.92 0.99
CA GLY A 442 -18.30 -11.69 0.27
C GLY A 442 -16.88 -11.66 -0.30
N LYS A 443 -16.19 -12.81 -0.32
CA LYS A 443 -14.78 -12.90 -0.77
C LYS A 443 -14.60 -12.54 -2.24
N ILE A 444 -15.63 -12.73 -3.08
CA ILE A 444 -15.60 -12.35 -4.50
C ILE A 444 -15.44 -10.83 -4.74
N HIS A 445 -15.61 -10.01 -3.71
CA HIS A 445 -15.53 -8.56 -3.82
C HIS A 445 -14.17 -7.99 -3.39
N SER A 446 -13.26 -8.84 -2.91
CA SER A 446 -11.95 -8.40 -2.39
C SER A 446 -10.82 -9.21 -3.01
N ASN A 447 -9.85 -8.54 -3.60
CA ASN A 447 -8.62 -9.17 -4.10
C ASN A 447 -7.47 -9.11 -3.08
N ILE A 448 -7.77 -8.92 -1.80
CA ILE A 448 -6.79 -8.97 -0.73
C ILE A 448 -6.59 -10.44 -0.35
N ALA A 449 -5.36 -10.93 -0.52
CA ALA A 449 -5.00 -12.26 -0.06
C ALA A 449 -5.03 -12.30 1.48
N GLU A 450 -5.92 -13.12 2.03
CA GLU A 450 -5.87 -13.45 3.46
C GLU A 450 -4.76 -14.50 3.64
N LYS A 451 -3.57 -14.08 4.10
CA LYS A 451 -2.55 -15.04 4.53
C LYS A 451 -3.09 -15.73 5.81
N SER A 452 -3.72 -16.87 5.64
CA SER A 452 -4.18 -17.72 6.74
C SER A 452 -3.01 -18.53 7.31
N PHE A 453 -2.03 -17.86 7.90
CA PHE A 453 -1.21 -18.51 8.91
C PHE A 453 -2.13 -18.74 10.11
N GLY A 454 -2.09 -19.92 10.73
CA GLY A 454 -2.97 -20.33 11.81
C GLY A 454 -3.06 -19.33 12.95
N GLU A 455 -3.81 -18.25 12.75
CA GLU A 455 -4.02 -17.22 13.75
C GLU A 455 -4.93 -17.76 14.85
N TYR A 456 -4.57 -17.48 16.09
CA TYR A 456 -5.40 -17.76 17.26
C TYR A 456 -5.93 -16.43 17.79
N ASP A 457 -7.24 -16.33 17.97
CA ASP A 457 -7.87 -15.23 18.70
C ASP A 457 -7.55 -15.37 20.18
N VAL A 458 -7.00 -14.32 20.79
CA VAL A 458 -6.59 -14.29 22.20
C VAL A 458 -7.63 -13.54 23.02
N TYR A 459 -8.15 -14.22 24.04
CA TYR A 459 -9.12 -13.67 24.98
C TYR A 459 -8.51 -13.55 26.37
N GLU A 460 -8.78 -12.46 27.07
CA GLU A 460 -8.48 -12.35 28.49
C GLU A 460 -9.39 -13.29 29.29
N ILE A 461 -8.80 -14.16 30.09
CA ILE A 461 -9.57 -15.21 30.80
C ILE A 461 -10.54 -14.64 31.84
N SER A 462 -10.21 -13.49 32.44
CA SER A 462 -11.04 -12.88 33.49
C SER A 462 -12.25 -12.14 32.94
N SER A 463 -12.13 -11.48 31.79
CA SER A 463 -13.17 -10.62 31.21
C SER A 463 -13.84 -11.20 29.97
N GLY A 464 -13.24 -12.24 29.37
CA GLY A 464 -13.69 -12.77 28.08
C GLY A 464 -13.49 -11.83 26.89
N VAL A 465 -12.78 -10.71 27.09
CA VAL A 465 -12.57 -9.71 26.06
C VAL A 465 -11.50 -10.17 25.08
N LEU A 466 -11.75 -9.99 23.77
CA LEU A 466 -10.76 -10.22 22.73
C LEU A 466 -9.62 -9.19 22.84
N ILE A 467 -8.39 -9.68 23.06
CA ILE A 467 -7.19 -8.85 23.18
C ILE A 467 -6.54 -8.60 21.81
N GLY A 468 -6.57 -9.62 20.94
CA GLY A 468 -5.92 -9.60 19.62
C GLY A 468 -5.68 -10.98 19.07
N ARG A 469 -4.70 -11.10 18.15
CA ARG A 469 -4.36 -12.36 17.47
C ARG A 469 -2.88 -12.66 17.56
N ILE A 470 -2.56 -13.95 17.69
CA ILE A 470 -1.19 -14.47 17.67
C ILE A 470 -1.05 -15.57 16.63
N PHE A 471 0.15 -15.73 16.03
CA PHE A 471 0.43 -16.80 15.05
C PHE A 471 1.05 -18.04 15.71
N TYR A 472 1.63 -17.89 16.87
CA TYR A 472 2.38 -18.96 17.55
C TYR A 472 1.90 -19.09 18.99
N LEU A 473 1.71 -20.32 19.43
CA LEU A 473 1.34 -20.66 20.80
C LEU A 473 2.60 -20.64 21.69
N LEU A 474 2.91 -19.46 22.23
CA LEU A 474 3.96 -19.31 23.24
C LEU A 474 3.35 -19.36 24.65
N GLU A 475 4.10 -19.85 25.65
CA GLU A 475 3.66 -19.86 27.05
C GLU A 475 3.46 -18.44 27.59
N LYS A 476 4.39 -17.53 27.25
CA LYS A 476 4.31 -16.11 27.57
C LYS A 476 4.53 -15.31 26.28
N PHE A 477 3.76 -14.25 26.09
CA PHE A 477 3.85 -13.39 24.90
C PHE A 477 3.45 -11.96 25.22
N ILE A 478 3.82 -11.02 24.35
CA ILE A 478 3.44 -9.62 24.44
C ILE A 478 2.38 -9.35 23.37
N LEU A 479 1.27 -8.71 23.76
CA LEU A 479 0.18 -8.34 22.85
C LEU A 479 -0.55 -7.09 23.39
N GLY A 480 -0.71 -6.06 22.53
CA GLY A 480 -1.28 -4.78 22.90
C GLY A 480 -0.43 -4.04 23.93
N GLY A 481 0.89 -4.23 23.92
CA GLY A 481 1.83 -3.64 24.84
C GLY A 481 1.75 -4.18 26.28
N LYS A 482 1.07 -5.30 26.52
CA LYS A 482 0.99 -6.00 27.82
C LYS A 482 1.53 -7.41 27.70
N CYS A 483 2.04 -7.92 28.82
CA CYS A 483 2.54 -9.29 28.93
C CYS A 483 1.42 -10.24 29.31
N TRP A 484 1.34 -11.36 28.64
CA TRP A 484 0.30 -12.37 28.81
C TRP A 484 0.90 -13.75 29.01
N GLN A 485 0.28 -14.52 29.88
CA GLN A 485 0.56 -15.93 30.08
C GLN A 485 -0.60 -16.74 29.51
N LYS A 486 -0.28 -17.68 28.65
CA LYS A 486 -1.22 -18.66 28.11
C LYS A 486 -1.79 -19.52 29.26
N VAL A 487 -3.12 -19.66 29.29
CA VAL A 487 -3.82 -20.47 30.29
C VAL A 487 -4.47 -21.68 29.64
N GLN A 488 -5.19 -21.45 28.52
CA GLN A 488 -5.93 -22.51 27.83
C GLN A 488 -5.90 -22.26 26.31
N VAL A 489 -5.89 -23.35 25.54
CA VAL A 489 -5.97 -23.35 24.09
C VAL A 489 -7.12 -24.23 23.63
N LEU A 490 -7.97 -23.67 22.77
CA LEU A 490 -9.01 -24.38 22.04
C LEU A 490 -8.60 -24.48 20.56
N GLU A 491 -7.84 -25.52 20.21
CA GLU A 491 -7.22 -25.66 18.88
C GLU A 491 -8.24 -25.71 17.74
N LYS A 492 -9.36 -26.42 17.93
CA LYS A 492 -10.44 -26.52 16.93
C LYS A 492 -11.09 -25.16 16.62
N GLU A 493 -11.20 -24.32 17.65
CA GLU A 493 -11.79 -22.98 17.53
C GLU A 493 -10.74 -21.89 17.25
N LYS A 494 -9.46 -22.25 17.26
CA LYS A 494 -8.31 -21.32 17.18
C LYS A 494 -8.41 -20.18 18.19
N LYS A 495 -8.74 -20.53 19.45
CA LYS A 495 -8.85 -19.57 20.55
C LYS A 495 -7.81 -19.88 21.64
N VAL A 496 -7.26 -18.81 22.21
CA VAL A 496 -6.36 -18.84 23.35
C VAL A 496 -6.94 -17.97 24.47
N TYR A 497 -7.03 -18.52 25.66
CA TYR A 497 -7.33 -17.74 26.86
C TYR A 497 -6.02 -17.45 27.59
N ALA A 498 -5.79 -16.18 27.92
CA ALA A 498 -4.57 -15.71 28.53
C ALA A 498 -4.85 -14.82 29.74
N ARG A 499 -3.90 -14.77 30.67
CA ARG A 499 -3.93 -13.93 31.86
C ARG A 499 -2.86 -12.84 31.73
N CYS A 500 -3.19 -11.61 32.07
CA CYS A 500 -2.22 -10.52 32.14
C CYS A 500 -1.23 -10.77 33.31
N ILE A 501 0.06 -10.60 33.03
CA ILE A 501 1.14 -10.75 34.01
C ILE A 501 2.01 -9.48 34.03
N GLY A 502 2.58 -9.14 35.19
CA GLY A 502 3.39 -7.91 35.36
C GLY A 502 4.73 -7.96 34.61
N GLU A 503 5.36 -9.15 34.57
CA GLU A 503 6.64 -9.35 33.90
C GLU A 503 6.49 -10.36 32.76
N GLY A 504 7.04 -10.01 31.62
CA GLY A 504 7.00 -10.82 30.39
C GLY A 504 8.37 -11.35 29.99
N PRO A 505 8.43 -12.17 28.93
CA PRO A 505 9.69 -12.60 28.36
C PRO A 505 10.47 -11.39 27.85
N GLU A 506 11.77 -11.38 28.06
CA GLU A 506 12.66 -10.30 27.55
C GLU A 506 12.56 -10.12 26.03
N PHE A 507 12.23 -11.19 25.33
CA PHE A 507 11.98 -11.18 23.88
C PHE A 507 10.82 -12.11 23.51
N SER A 508 9.81 -11.64 22.80
CA SER A 508 9.02 -12.51 21.93
C SER A 508 9.95 -13.04 20.83
N LYS A 509 9.80 -14.30 20.39
CA LYS A 509 10.54 -14.81 19.22
C LYS A 509 10.34 -13.84 18.06
N ILE A 510 11.41 -13.17 17.68
CA ILE A 510 11.38 -12.19 16.57
C ILE A 510 11.53 -13.00 15.29
N PHE A 511 10.45 -13.11 14.52
CA PHE A 511 10.54 -13.63 13.16
C PHE A 511 10.88 -12.46 12.25
N GLU A 512 12.12 -12.39 11.83
CA GLU A 512 12.53 -11.54 10.72
C GLU A 512 11.92 -12.13 9.45
N GLY A 513 10.90 -11.45 8.91
CA GLY A 513 10.44 -11.75 7.56
C GLY A 513 11.63 -11.60 6.62
N LYS A 514 11.86 -12.54 5.73
CA LYS A 514 12.92 -12.52 4.70
C LYS A 514 12.81 -11.36 3.69
N GLY A 515 11.99 -10.36 3.95
CA GLY A 515 11.67 -9.26 3.04
C GLY A 515 12.58 -8.04 3.10
N ALA A 516 13.65 -8.03 3.90
CA ALA A 516 14.61 -6.94 3.90
C ALA A 516 15.47 -7.04 2.62
N GLY A 517 15.24 -6.17 1.64
CA GLY A 517 16.01 -6.12 0.40
C GLY A 517 15.21 -6.23 -0.90
N ASN A 518 13.88 -6.17 -0.84
CA ASN A 518 13.01 -6.21 -2.02
C ASN A 518 12.74 -4.79 -2.59
N TYR A 519 13.78 -3.97 -2.71
CA TYR A 519 13.66 -2.71 -3.45
C TYR A 519 13.74 -2.96 -4.97
N ASN A 520 13.33 -1.96 -5.74
CA ASN A 520 13.37 -2.03 -7.20
C ASN A 520 14.83 -2.01 -7.71
N TYR A 521 15.12 -2.78 -8.77
CA TYR A 521 16.42 -2.83 -9.42
C TYR A 521 16.93 -1.45 -9.88
N LEU A 522 16.06 -0.50 -10.22
CA LEU A 522 16.42 0.85 -10.61
C LEU A 522 17.22 1.61 -9.53
N LEU A 523 17.00 1.26 -8.26
CA LEU A 523 17.73 1.87 -7.15
C LEU A 523 19.22 1.49 -7.15
N SER A 524 19.60 0.40 -7.80
CA SER A 524 20.98 -0.10 -7.87
C SER A 524 21.95 0.93 -8.41
N THR A 525 21.54 1.77 -9.36
CA THR A 525 22.36 2.85 -9.93
C THR A 525 22.77 3.86 -8.86
N ILE A 526 21.85 4.26 -8.00
CA ILE A 526 22.12 5.20 -6.90
C ILE A 526 22.95 4.53 -5.80
N LEU A 527 22.62 3.29 -5.45
CA LEU A 527 23.39 2.52 -4.47
C LEU A 527 24.83 2.32 -4.94
N LYS A 528 25.03 1.98 -6.20
CA LYS A 528 26.37 1.82 -6.80
C LYS A 528 27.21 3.10 -6.62
N ASN A 529 26.64 4.26 -6.90
CA ASN A 529 27.36 5.53 -6.80
C ASN A 529 27.83 5.86 -5.37
N ARG A 530 27.22 5.25 -4.34
CA ARG A 530 27.69 5.38 -2.94
C ARG A 530 29.02 4.68 -2.69
N PHE A 531 29.27 3.59 -3.39
CA PHE A 531 30.50 2.79 -3.24
C PHE A 531 31.54 3.14 -4.30
N PHE A 532 31.08 3.45 -5.50
CA PHE A 532 31.89 3.65 -6.69
C PHE A 532 31.47 4.95 -7.41
N PRO A 533 31.79 6.13 -6.81
CA PRO A 533 31.32 7.42 -7.33
C PRO A 533 31.96 7.82 -8.67
N THR A 534 33.07 7.16 -9.07
CA THR A 534 33.77 7.42 -10.33
C THR A 534 33.23 6.64 -11.51
N LEU A 535 32.36 5.65 -11.27
CA LEU A 535 31.76 4.86 -12.35
C LEU A 535 30.59 5.61 -13.01
N LEU A 536 30.46 5.46 -14.32
CA LEU A 536 29.35 5.99 -15.10
C LEU A 536 28.02 5.27 -14.72
N PRO A 537 26.84 5.87 -14.97
CA PRO A 537 25.56 5.25 -14.67
C PRO A 537 25.39 3.84 -15.24
N GLU A 538 25.85 3.62 -16.47
CA GLU A 538 25.81 2.35 -17.19
C GLU A 538 26.90 1.35 -16.79
N GLU A 539 27.94 1.76 -16.03
CA GLU A 539 28.98 0.86 -15.59
C GLU A 539 28.59 0.15 -14.29
N ILE A 540 28.94 -1.14 -14.18
CA ILE A 540 28.74 -1.97 -12.98
C ILE A 540 30.07 -2.59 -12.56
N PRO A 541 30.45 -2.47 -11.28
CA PRO A 541 31.78 -2.94 -10.85
C PRO A 541 31.81 -4.46 -10.74
N PHE A 542 32.91 -5.05 -11.19
CA PHE A 542 33.21 -6.46 -10.98
C PHE A 542 34.67 -6.65 -10.57
N PHE A 543 34.94 -7.79 -9.93
CA PHE A 543 36.26 -8.23 -9.54
C PHE A 543 36.45 -9.70 -9.90
N TYR A 544 37.59 -10.04 -10.52
CA TYR A 544 37.99 -11.42 -10.78
C TYR A 544 39.08 -11.82 -9.80
N ASP A 545 38.87 -12.84 -8.98
CA ASP A 545 39.78 -13.29 -7.93
C ASP A 545 40.80 -14.33 -8.42
N GLY A 546 40.93 -14.55 -9.74
CA GLY A 546 41.73 -15.58 -10.37
C GLY A 546 40.99 -16.92 -10.58
N LYS A 547 39.77 -17.07 -10.05
CA LYS A 547 38.96 -18.24 -10.16
C LYS A 547 37.50 -17.88 -10.44
N ASN A 548 36.93 -16.95 -9.67
CA ASN A 548 35.52 -16.58 -9.70
C ASN A 548 35.40 -15.10 -10.10
N THR A 549 34.28 -14.77 -10.77
CA THR A 549 33.92 -13.38 -11.05
C THR A 549 32.82 -12.93 -10.05
N HIS A 550 33.08 -11.79 -9.40
CA HIS A 550 32.16 -11.16 -8.44
C HIS A 550 31.62 -9.85 -9.02
N ILE A 551 30.31 -9.77 -9.31
CA ILE A 551 29.66 -8.58 -9.88
C ILE A 551 28.78 -7.92 -8.81
N PHE A 552 29.06 -6.66 -8.46
CA PHE A 552 28.27 -5.91 -7.49
C PHE A 552 27.00 -5.33 -8.14
N HIS A 553 25.99 -6.16 -8.32
CA HIS A 553 24.76 -5.75 -9.02
C HIS A 553 23.84 -4.87 -8.16
N LEU A 554 23.73 -5.09 -6.85
CA LEU A 554 22.89 -4.32 -5.92
C LEU A 554 21.41 -4.26 -6.32
N PHE A 555 20.86 -5.27 -7.03
CA PHE A 555 19.47 -5.28 -7.52
C PHE A 555 18.43 -5.70 -6.48
N GLY A 556 18.91 -6.14 -5.30
CA GLY A 556 18.04 -6.73 -4.28
C GLY A 556 17.84 -8.23 -4.45
N SER A 557 17.28 -8.86 -3.43
CA SER A 557 17.25 -10.32 -3.29
C SER A 557 16.38 -11.05 -4.30
N LEU A 558 15.31 -10.43 -4.81
CA LEU A 558 14.45 -11.06 -5.81
C LEU A 558 15.12 -11.11 -7.18
N TYR A 559 15.67 -9.98 -7.65
CA TYR A 559 16.32 -9.92 -8.95
C TYR A 559 17.66 -10.66 -8.95
N GLY A 560 18.42 -10.57 -7.85
CA GLY A 560 19.66 -11.35 -7.68
C GLY A 560 19.40 -12.85 -7.76
N PHE A 561 18.36 -13.34 -7.06
CA PHE A 561 17.94 -14.73 -7.15
C PHE A 561 17.52 -15.13 -8.57
N ILE A 562 16.71 -14.32 -9.25
CA ILE A 562 16.27 -14.61 -10.62
C ILE A 562 17.48 -14.75 -11.56
N ILE A 563 18.43 -13.82 -11.50
CA ILE A 563 19.63 -13.88 -12.37
C ILE A 563 20.43 -15.13 -12.06
N ALA A 564 20.80 -15.36 -10.80
CA ALA A 564 21.64 -16.48 -10.41
C ALA A 564 21.06 -17.83 -10.85
N GLU A 565 19.77 -18.09 -10.49
CA GLU A 565 19.11 -19.35 -10.86
C GLU A 565 18.92 -19.48 -12.37
N SER A 566 18.65 -18.37 -13.08
CA SER A 566 18.47 -18.44 -14.53
C SER A 566 19.80 -18.70 -15.27
N LEU A 567 20.90 -18.15 -14.81
CA LEU A 567 22.23 -18.45 -15.35
C LEU A 567 22.63 -19.90 -15.03
N PHE A 568 22.29 -20.39 -13.84
CA PHE A 568 22.51 -21.78 -13.45
C PHE A 568 21.76 -22.75 -14.37
N GLU A 569 20.50 -22.46 -14.74
CA GLU A 569 19.74 -23.20 -15.72
C GLU A 569 20.38 -23.17 -17.14
N GLU A 570 21.24 -22.21 -17.43
CA GLU A 570 21.98 -22.08 -18.68
C GLU A 570 23.39 -22.68 -18.60
N GLY A 571 23.74 -23.32 -17.47
CA GLY A 571 25.02 -24.00 -17.28
C GLY A 571 26.15 -23.12 -16.74
N ILE A 572 25.85 -21.90 -16.26
CA ILE A 572 26.79 -21.01 -15.60
C ILE A 572 26.56 -21.15 -14.08
N ASP A 573 27.56 -21.66 -13.36
CA ASP A 573 27.44 -21.80 -11.90
C ASP A 573 27.47 -20.42 -11.22
N ALA A 574 26.29 -19.92 -10.91
CA ALA A 574 26.04 -18.59 -10.41
C ALA A 574 25.33 -18.62 -9.04
N THR A 575 25.77 -17.74 -8.13
CA THR A 575 25.18 -17.62 -6.80
C THR A 575 24.94 -16.13 -6.47
N ASP A 576 23.73 -15.79 -6.03
CA ASP A 576 23.43 -14.47 -5.48
C ASP A 576 23.78 -14.38 -4.00
N ILE A 577 24.59 -13.39 -3.64
CA ILE A 577 24.97 -13.11 -2.26
C ILE A 577 24.13 -11.93 -1.75
N GLU A 578 23.07 -12.25 -1.02
CA GLU A 578 22.19 -11.30 -0.31
C GLU A 578 21.58 -10.19 -1.19
N GLY A 579 21.36 -10.45 -2.47
CA GLY A 579 20.81 -9.46 -3.40
C GLY A 579 21.78 -8.33 -3.77
N LYS A 580 23.07 -8.51 -3.54
CA LYS A 580 24.10 -7.48 -3.69
C LYS A 580 25.17 -7.87 -4.69
N ILE A 581 25.61 -9.12 -4.66
CA ILE A 581 26.73 -9.62 -5.46
C ILE A 581 26.31 -10.89 -6.18
N LEU A 582 26.53 -10.93 -7.48
CA LEU A 582 26.46 -12.15 -8.28
C LEU A 582 27.86 -12.75 -8.37
N MET A 583 28.03 -13.94 -7.83
CA MET A 583 29.28 -14.71 -7.92
C MET A 583 29.12 -15.77 -8.99
N LEU A 584 29.98 -15.71 -10.02
CA LEU A 584 30.10 -16.72 -11.07
C LEU A 584 31.29 -17.61 -10.76
N GLN A 585 31.04 -18.90 -10.45
CA GLN A 585 32.09 -19.84 -10.01
C GLN A 585 32.87 -20.39 -11.20
N ASN A 586 34.19 -20.46 -11.07
CA ASN A 586 35.10 -20.95 -12.13
C ASN A 586 34.82 -20.27 -13.49
N PHE A 587 34.47 -19.00 -13.47
CA PHE A 587 34.04 -18.28 -14.66
C PHE A 587 34.75 -16.92 -14.75
N GLN A 588 35.40 -16.68 -15.88
CA GLN A 588 35.99 -15.38 -16.23
C GLN A 588 35.08 -14.73 -17.30
N MET A 589 34.77 -13.47 -17.15
CA MET A 589 33.95 -12.74 -18.12
C MET A 589 34.66 -12.71 -19.49
N PRO A 590 33.98 -13.07 -20.58
CA PRO A 590 34.56 -13.06 -21.92
C PRO A 590 34.67 -11.65 -22.51
N ASP A 591 33.85 -10.73 -22.07
CA ASP A 591 33.77 -9.33 -22.49
C ASP A 591 33.30 -8.42 -21.34
N ASP A 592 33.04 -7.15 -21.63
CA ASP A 592 32.59 -6.13 -20.67
C ASP A 592 31.04 -6.09 -20.51
N ARG A 593 30.28 -7.08 -20.99
CA ARG A 593 28.84 -7.10 -20.88
C ARG A 593 28.36 -7.83 -19.64
N PHE A 594 27.28 -7.32 -19.06
CA PHE A 594 26.61 -8.04 -17.98
C PHE A 594 26.01 -9.36 -18.49
N PRO A 595 26.13 -10.49 -17.78
CA PRO A 595 25.56 -11.77 -18.20
C PRO A 595 24.03 -11.73 -18.12
N ILE A 596 23.36 -11.79 -19.28
CA ILE A 596 21.91 -11.65 -19.39
C ILE A 596 21.29 -13.03 -19.60
N PRO A 597 20.47 -13.53 -18.65
CA PRO A 597 19.79 -14.79 -18.82
C PRO A 597 18.65 -14.70 -19.85
N LYS A 598 18.35 -15.80 -20.52
CA LYS A 598 17.25 -15.90 -21.47
C LYS A 598 15.90 -15.80 -20.75
N LEU A 599 14.91 -15.16 -21.38
CA LEU A 599 13.55 -15.08 -20.83
C LEU A 599 12.94 -16.48 -20.58
N THR A 600 13.30 -17.48 -21.36
CA THR A 600 12.86 -18.88 -21.17
C THR A 600 13.37 -19.48 -19.87
N SER A 601 14.62 -19.20 -19.49
CA SER A 601 15.23 -19.64 -18.22
C SER A 601 14.58 -18.93 -17.06
N ILE A 602 14.34 -17.62 -17.16
CA ILE A 602 13.60 -16.83 -16.15
C ILE A 602 12.19 -17.40 -15.94
N LYS A 603 11.45 -17.68 -17.01
CA LYS A 603 10.11 -18.31 -16.93
C LYS A 603 10.15 -19.65 -16.19
N LYS A 604 11.16 -20.47 -16.46
CA LYS A 604 11.35 -21.75 -15.77
C LYS A 604 11.65 -21.58 -14.28
N VAL A 605 12.53 -20.63 -13.93
CA VAL A 605 12.84 -20.30 -12.52
C VAL A 605 11.59 -19.83 -11.77
N ILE A 606 10.80 -18.93 -12.37
CA ILE A 606 9.55 -18.45 -11.78
C ILE A 606 8.56 -19.62 -11.62
N ALA A 607 8.40 -20.47 -12.64
CA ALA A 607 7.51 -21.63 -12.59
C ALA A 607 7.86 -22.61 -11.46
N ASN A 608 9.15 -22.88 -11.26
CA ASN A 608 9.64 -23.77 -10.21
C ASN A 608 9.53 -23.16 -8.79
N ASN A 609 9.36 -21.84 -8.68
CA ASN A 609 9.36 -21.11 -7.41
C ASN A 609 8.12 -20.23 -7.21
N ILE A 610 6.97 -20.56 -7.81
CA ILE A 610 5.73 -19.76 -7.78
C ILE A 610 5.35 -19.34 -6.36
N ALA A 611 5.37 -20.26 -5.40
CA ALA A 611 4.99 -19.98 -4.01
C ALA A 611 5.92 -18.95 -3.33
N ARG A 612 7.22 -18.96 -3.66
CA ARG A 612 8.19 -17.98 -3.16
C ARG A 612 7.91 -16.58 -3.72
N PHE A 613 7.61 -16.49 -5.02
CA PHE A 613 7.30 -15.21 -5.65
C PHE A 613 5.94 -14.68 -5.20
N GLU A 614 4.92 -15.53 -5.09
CA GLU A 614 3.62 -15.14 -4.56
C GLU A 614 3.73 -14.60 -3.13
N ASP A 615 4.53 -15.24 -2.29
CA ASP A 615 4.78 -14.80 -0.90
C ASP A 615 5.47 -13.43 -0.84
N ALA A 616 6.39 -13.15 -1.77
CA ALA A 616 7.14 -11.90 -1.85
C ALA A 616 6.33 -10.75 -2.48
N LEU A 617 5.54 -11.04 -3.51
CA LEU A 617 4.84 -10.05 -4.32
C LEU A 617 3.39 -9.79 -3.86
N GLY A 618 2.73 -10.80 -3.29
CA GLY A 618 1.34 -10.70 -2.87
C GLY A 618 0.37 -10.51 -4.03
N SER A 619 0.38 -11.45 -4.99
CA SER A 619 -0.32 -11.36 -6.28
C SER A 619 -1.87 -11.31 -6.21
N GLY A 620 -2.46 -11.44 -5.01
CA GLY A 620 -3.90 -11.31 -4.80
C GLY A 620 -4.62 -12.63 -4.55
N ALA A 621 -5.85 -12.53 -4.02
CA ALA A 621 -6.63 -13.68 -3.54
C ALA A 621 -7.06 -14.67 -4.64
N PHE A 622 -7.02 -14.25 -5.89
CA PHE A 622 -7.47 -15.04 -7.04
C PHE A 622 -6.33 -15.44 -7.99
N PHE A 623 -5.10 -15.36 -7.52
CA PHE A 623 -3.93 -15.72 -8.31
C PHE A 623 -3.98 -17.16 -8.80
N TYR A 624 -4.36 -18.12 -7.95
CA TYR A 624 -4.47 -19.54 -8.31
C TYR A 624 -5.68 -19.88 -9.19
N ASP A 625 -6.63 -18.96 -9.36
CA ASP A 625 -7.73 -19.09 -10.32
C ASP A 625 -7.27 -18.75 -11.76
N LEU A 626 -6.02 -18.25 -11.95
CA LEU A 626 -5.38 -18.05 -13.25
C LEU A 626 -4.84 -19.38 -13.85
N PRO A 627 -4.86 -19.57 -15.17
CA PRO A 627 -4.07 -20.62 -15.84
C PRO A 627 -2.59 -20.56 -15.42
N ASN A 628 -1.92 -21.72 -15.34
CA ASN A 628 -0.53 -21.79 -14.86
C ASN A 628 0.42 -20.87 -15.66
N GLU A 629 0.22 -20.81 -16.97
CA GLU A 629 1.01 -19.91 -17.84
C GLU A 629 0.80 -18.44 -17.48
N LEU A 630 -0.44 -18.06 -17.15
CA LEU A 630 -0.76 -16.70 -16.72
C LEU A 630 -0.32 -16.40 -15.29
N GLN A 631 -0.17 -17.39 -14.41
CA GLN A 631 0.46 -17.21 -13.10
C GLN A 631 1.93 -16.80 -13.25
N ILE A 632 2.66 -17.45 -14.18
CA ILE A 632 4.04 -17.09 -14.48
C ILE A 632 4.10 -15.69 -15.10
N GLU A 633 3.19 -15.40 -16.04
CA GLU A 633 3.12 -14.10 -16.70
C GLU A 633 2.79 -12.96 -15.70
N ASP A 634 1.88 -13.19 -14.76
CA ASP A 634 1.56 -12.21 -13.70
C ASP A 634 2.81 -11.85 -12.87
N HIS A 635 3.65 -12.82 -12.53
CA HIS A 635 4.91 -12.57 -11.85
C HIS A 635 5.92 -11.83 -12.73
N ILE A 636 6.02 -12.16 -14.02
CA ILE A 636 6.87 -11.47 -14.99
C ILE A 636 6.48 -9.99 -15.08
N LEU A 637 5.18 -9.72 -15.18
CA LEU A 637 4.64 -8.36 -15.24
C LEU A 637 4.85 -7.62 -13.89
N ASN A 638 4.55 -8.27 -12.79
CA ASN A 638 4.71 -7.70 -11.45
C ASN A 638 6.16 -7.40 -11.08
N LEU A 639 7.13 -8.10 -11.65
CA LEU A 639 8.56 -7.85 -11.47
C LEU A 639 9.13 -6.91 -12.53
N ASP A 640 8.33 -6.52 -13.53
CA ASP A 640 8.81 -5.76 -14.70
C ASP A 640 10.06 -6.42 -15.34
N ILE A 641 10.00 -7.74 -15.54
CA ILE A 641 11.13 -8.48 -16.12
C ILE A 641 11.56 -7.93 -17.49
N PRO A 642 10.65 -7.52 -18.40
CA PRO A 642 11.06 -6.87 -19.64
C PRO A 642 11.89 -5.61 -19.42
N GLY A 643 11.45 -4.70 -18.55
CA GLY A 643 12.20 -3.49 -18.22
C GLY A 643 13.52 -3.80 -17.50
N PHE A 644 13.54 -4.83 -16.66
CA PHE A 644 14.76 -5.28 -16.00
C PHE A 644 15.79 -5.85 -17.01
N LEU A 645 15.35 -6.65 -17.98
CA LEU A 645 16.23 -7.18 -19.04
C LEU A 645 16.77 -6.05 -19.94
N GLU A 646 15.94 -5.06 -20.27
CA GLU A 646 16.37 -3.86 -20.99
C GLU A 646 17.43 -3.10 -20.18
N PHE A 647 17.19 -2.91 -18.88
CA PHE A 647 18.12 -2.22 -17.97
C PHE A 647 19.47 -2.92 -17.89
N ILE A 648 19.49 -4.23 -17.58
CA ILE A 648 20.78 -4.97 -17.50
C ILE A 648 21.49 -5.11 -18.86
N GLY A 649 20.74 -5.06 -19.97
CA GLY A 649 21.28 -5.05 -21.33
C GLY A 649 22.08 -3.79 -21.67
N CYS A 650 21.85 -2.69 -20.96
CA CYS A 650 22.61 -1.45 -21.10
C CYS A 650 23.86 -1.38 -20.21
N LEU A 651 24.01 -2.32 -19.27
CA LEU A 651 25.11 -2.30 -18.30
C LEU A 651 26.40 -2.85 -18.90
N LYS A 652 27.51 -2.18 -18.55
CA LYS A 652 28.88 -2.58 -18.88
C LYS A 652 29.67 -2.92 -17.63
N LEU A 653 30.39 -4.01 -17.66
CA LEU A 653 31.25 -4.41 -16.54
C LEU A 653 32.53 -3.55 -16.51
N ARG A 654 32.84 -3.06 -15.33
CA ARG A 654 34.06 -2.31 -15.07
C ARG A 654 34.86 -3.00 -13.99
N GLU A 655 36.08 -3.46 -14.31
CA GLU A 655 36.95 -4.11 -13.33
C GLU A 655 37.41 -3.12 -12.27
N ILE A 656 37.34 -3.54 -11.01
CA ILE A 656 37.82 -2.80 -9.85
C ILE A 656 39.02 -3.52 -9.22
N ASP A 657 39.81 -2.81 -8.48
CA ASP A 657 40.97 -3.41 -7.81
C ASP A 657 40.60 -4.19 -6.53
N ALA A 658 41.56 -4.99 -6.01
CA ALA A 658 41.31 -5.82 -4.83
C ALA A 658 41.06 -5.01 -3.55
N ARG A 659 41.50 -3.74 -3.48
CA ARG A 659 41.26 -2.87 -2.30
C ARG A 659 39.84 -2.38 -2.29
N ASP A 660 39.33 -1.91 -3.43
CA ASP A 660 37.94 -1.47 -3.60
C ASP A 660 36.99 -2.63 -3.39
N PHE A 661 37.33 -3.82 -3.91
CA PHE A 661 36.57 -5.05 -3.67
C PHE A 661 36.46 -5.37 -2.18
N THR A 662 37.60 -5.48 -1.48
CA THR A 662 37.62 -5.83 -0.04
C THR A 662 36.97 -4.75 0.82
N GLY A 663 37.22 -3.47 0.49
CA GLY A 663 36.59 -2.33 1.16
C GLY A 663 35.09 -2.36 1.07
N THR A 664 34.53 -2.58 -0.13
CA THR A 664 33.09 -2.66 -0.35
C THR A 664 32.48 -3.88 0.32
N LEU A 665 33.11 -5.05 0.25
CA LEU A 665 32.63 -6.25 0.95
C LEU A 665 32.43 -6.01 2.45
N ARG A 666 33.36 -5.34 3.13
CA ARG A 666 33.25 -5.01 4.57
C ARG A 666 32.09 -4.09 4.87
N LEU A 667 31.69 -3.22 3.95
CA LEU A 667 30.57 -2.29 4.13
C LEU A 667 29.22 -2.95 3.89
N ILE A 668 29.13 -3.91 2.96
CA ILE A 668 27.87 -4.55 2.57
C ILE A 668 27.63 -5.90 3.23
N SER A 669 28.69 -6.57 3.74
CA SER A 669 28.53 -7.83 4.47
C SER A 669 27.86 -7.57 5.82
N VAL A 670 26.84 -8.34 6.12
CA VAL A 670 26.28 -8.43 7.47
C VAL A 670 27.28 -9.24 8.30
N GLU A 671 27.93 -8.62 9.29
CA GLU A 671 28.70 -9.41 10.27
C GLU A 671 27.79 -10.48 10.84
N LYS A 672 28.04 -11.75 10.52
CA LYS A 672 27.47 -12.86 11.28
C LYS A 672 28.01 -12.69 12.70
N LYS A 673 27.16 -12.28 13.62
CA LYS A 673 27.45 -12.46 15.03
C LYS A 673 27.43 -13.97 15.29
N ASP A 674 28.60 -14.49 15.62
CA ASP A 674 28.78 -15.80 16.26
C ASP A 674 27.92 -15.90 17.54
#